data_9fa739e13e8bbd21bbfdef8eea588df8
#
_entry.id   9fa739e13e8bbd21bbfdef8eea588df8
#
_cell.length_a   1.000
_cell.length_b   1.000
_cell.length_c   1.000
_cell.angle_alpha   90.00
_cell.angle_beta   90.00
_cell.angle_gamma   90.00
#
_symmetry.space_group_name_H-M   'P 1'
#
loop_
_entity.id
_entity.type
_entity.pdbx_description
1 polymer ?
#
loop_
_entity_poly.entity_id
_entity_poly.type
_entity_poly.pdbx_seq_one_letter_code
_entity_poly.pdbx_strand_id
1 'polypeptide(L)'
;MQVSIKWLKDYIDFTETPEQLADKLTMAGIPVENVVDPGEGLEKVVTGRIEKLEPHQNSDHLQICTMNVGLAENIIIVTGAQNVAEGQVVPVAMVGAHLPNGMKISKGKLRGVASNGMLCSAQELKLDLEKLPEEQKTGIFILPSDTPVGIPAKDVLGLNDVVLEFELTANRADCFSVFGLVREIAAITGNKPHFPEIKVNEDDNTKLNDIFSVEIADPDLCSRFSTRMLKNVKIGPSPEWMQQRLEGAGIRSINNVVDVTNFVMIELGHPMHAYDYDKITGKKLIARRAIEGEELHTLDDTSRKAKGEMLVIADSEKAAGLAGIMGGFETEITDTTTTVVLESADFYGPCIRRTARACGLSSEASGRFERGVDSETTIKALDRAAQLLQEMGACTVCEGIVDVYPNPKQANYVTFTPEQINNHLGTNIAKDVMLNIITSVGFDVTKDENDEITVKVPSWRNDVTCMADISEEIARLHGFDKIKSTLPNGVSMQGTQSAKQTFIDKVKASLSSQGLYETISFALTNEETFNKLNIPQDSPLRKAVPIMNPLSDEYPLVRTTLLSSIFDNLARNLARKNDDVALFEVGSVFFPKALPVTELPDEVVKIAGAITGRRNAQGWNQANDMVDFYDAKGIIEELLANLRVTRYTVETGTHYAMHPGKTALFKKGRDVIATVGEVHPAVLSAYGITKPVYIFELDATTVMKYMAKDLKYKALPKYPATSRDLAMLVDVDVNAADIEKAMTKAAGQNLTQITLFDVYTGKQVEEGKKSLAFSLTFQSNDKTLTDAEIDPAIEKIVAKLQKDFNANLRG
;
A
#
# COMPACT_ATOMS: atom_id res chain seq x y z
N MET A 1 -9.79 4.04 15.04
CA MET A 1 -10.86 4.51 15.95
C MET A 1 -10.35 4.44 17.38
N GLN A 2 -10.60 5.45 18.18
CA GLN A 2 -10.22 5.50 19.61
C GLN A 2 -11.46 5.40 20.48
N VAL A 3 -11.42 4.59 21.54
CA VAL A 3 -12.52 4.45 22.50
C VAL A 3 -11.97 4.24 23.90
N SER A 4 -12.52 4.98 24.86
CA SER A 4 -12.11 4.87 26.25
C SER A 4 -12.73 3.65 26.94
N ILE A 5 -11.96 3.07 27.86
CA ILE A 5 -12.43 1.94 28.69
C ILE A 5 -13.63 2.35 29.55
N LYS A 6 -13.68 3.57 30.07
CA LYS A 6 -14.83 4.06 30.84
C LYS A 6 -16.08 4.13 29.98
N TRP A 7 -15.94 4.57 28.71
CA TRP A 7 -17.11 4.61 27.82
C TRP A 7 -17.65 3.22 27.50
N LEU A 8 -16.77 2.24 27.30
CA LEU A 8 -17.21 0.84 27.15
C LEU A 8 -17.92 0.34 28.42
N LYS A 9 -17.40 0.68 29.60
CA LYS A 9 -18.00 0.31 30.89
C LYS A 9 -19.32 1.00 31.20
N ASP A 10 -19.65 2.08 30.50
CA ASP A 10 -21.01 2.66 30.59
C ASP A 10 -22.06 1.70 30.03
N TYR A 11 -21.71 0.67 29.26
CA TYR A 11 -22.66 -0.23 28.58
C TYR A 11 -22.41 -1.72 28.82
N ILE A 12 -21.26 -2.10 29.38
CA ILE A 12 -20.97 -3.50 29.70
C ILE A 12 -19.96 -3.63 30.84
N ASP A 13 -20.25 -4.46 31.81
CA ASP A 13 -19.32 -4.79 32.88
C ASP A 13 -18.33 -5.85 32.42
N PHE A 14 -17.05 -5.64 32.70
CA PHE A 14 -15.98 -6.61 32.48
C PHE A 14 -14.84 -6.39 33.50
N THR A 15 -14.11 -7.47 33.79
CA THR A 15 -13.04 -7.49 34.81
C THR A 15 -11.65 -7.53 34.21
N GLU A 16 -11.54 -7.67 32.90
CA GLU A 16 -10.29 -7.66 32.15
C GLU A 16 -9.54 -6.34 32.33
N THR A 17 -8.20 -6.43 32.42
CA THR A 17 -7.37 -5.23 32.29
C THR A 17 -7.44 -4.72 30.84
N PRO A 18 -7.11 -3.44 30.58
CA PRO A 18 -7.10 -2.91 29.22
C PRO A 18 -6.29 -3.77 28.24
N GLU A 19 -5.11 -4.29 28.66
CA GLU A 19 -4.23 -5.13 27.84
C GLU A 19 -4.89 -6.51 27.57
N GLN A 20 -5.48 -7.12 28.61
CA GLN A 20 -6.18 -8.40 28.44
C GLN A 20 -7.40 -8.27 27.51
N LEU A 21 -8.11 -7.15 27.59
CA LEU A 21 -9.24 -6.89 26.70
C LEU A 21 -8.75 -6.66 25.28
N ALA A 22 -7.66 -5.90 25.09
CA ALA A 22 -7.03 -5.68 23.80
C ALA A 22 -6.59 -6.99 23.13
N ASP A 23 -5.93 -7.88 23.90
CA ASP A 23 -5.53 -9.19 23.41
C ASP A 23 -6.73 -10.06 22.99
N LYS A 24 -7.78 -10.12 23.83
CA LYS A 24 -8.99 -10.89 23.51
C LYS A 24 -9.71 -10.37 22.26
N LEU A 25 -9.83 -9.05 22.12
CA LEU A 25 -10.44 -8.41 20.95
C LEU A 25 -9.62 -8.70 19.68
N THR A 26 -8.30 -8.54 19.75
CA THR A 26 -7.40 -8.83 18.63
C THR A 26 -7.50 -10.29 18.19
N MET A 27 -7.48 -11.23 19.15
CA MET A 27 -7.65 -12.66 18.87
C MET A 27 -9.01 -13.00 18.29
N ALA A 28 -10.04 -12.22 18.57
CA ALA A 28 -11.37 -12.34 17.99
C ALA A 28 -11.56 -11.58 16.66
N GLY A 29 -10.48 -11.07 16.06
CA GLY A 29 -10.51 -10.39 14.76
C GLY A 29 -10.90 -8.91 14.81
N ILE A 30 -10.81 -8.29 16.00
CA ILE A 30 -10.98 -6.84 16.19
C ILE A 30 -9.65 -6.25 16.67
N PRO A 31 -8.72 -5.92 15.76
CA PRO A 31 -7.37 -5.54 16.13
C PRO A 31 -7.31 -4.26 16.98
N VAL A 32 -6.62 -4.34 18.11
CA VAL A 32 -6.24 -3.20 18.94
C VAL A 32 -4.76 -2.93 18.67
N GLU A 33 -4.47 -1.77 18.13
CA GLU A 33 -3.11 -1.36 17.76
C GLU A 33 -2.33 -0.85 18.98
N ASN A 34 -2.99 -0.01 19.80
CA ASN A 34 -2.36 0.57 20.99
C ASN A 34 -3.34 0.60 22.17
N VAL A 35 -2.76 0.48 23.36
CA VAL A 35 -3.42 0.76 24.64
C VAL A 35 -2.76 2.01 25.21
N VAL A 36 -3.46 3.13 25.25
CA VAL A 36 -2.94 4.42 25.67
C VAL A 36 -3.44 4.74 27.06
N ASP A 37 -2.55 4.80 28.05
CA ASP A 37 -2.86 5.30 29.39
C ASP A 37 -2.33 6.75 29.51
N PRO A 38 -3.22 7.78 29.46
CA PRO A 38 -2.81 9.16 29.60
C PRO A 38 -2.22 9.49 30.99
N GLY A 39 -2.55 8.67 31.99
CA GLY A 39 -2.05 8.79 33.37
C GLY A 39 -0.79 7.99 33.66
N GLU A 40 -0.17 7.36 32.64
CA GLU A 40 1.07 6.61 32.82
C GLU A 40 2.18 7.50 33.40
N GLY A 41 2.79 7.03 34.47
CA GLY A 41 3.83 7.79 35.17
C GLY A 41 3.29 8.79 36.23
N LEU A 42 1.98 8.85 36.47
CA LEU A 42 1.37 9.73 37.46
C LEU A 42 0.90 9.01 38.72
N GLU A 43 1.28 7.76 38.98
CA GLU A 43 0.76 6.93 40.08
C GLU A 43 1.06 7.50 41.46
N LYS A 44 2.15 8.28 41.61
CA LYS A 44 2.56 8.94 42.85
C LYS A 44 2.54 10.45 42.76
N VAL A 45 1.70 10.99 41.85
CA VAL A 45 1.42 12.42 41.78
C VAL A 45 0.05 12.65 42.44
N VAL A 46 0.02 13.49 43.47
CA VAL A 46 -1.19 13.79 44.22
C VAL A 46 -1.48 15.29 44.23
N THR A 47 -2.67 15.68 44.54
CA THR A 47 -3.02 17.08 44.76
C THR A 47 -2.49 17.53 46.13
N GLY A 48 -1.91 18.73 46.19
CA GLY A 48 -1.39 19.30 47.46
C GLY A 48 -1.64 20.78 47.51
N ARG A 49 -1.97 21.28 48.71
CA ARG A 49 -2.16 22.71 49.01
C ARG A 49 -0.89 23.29 49.62
N ILE A 50 -0.51 24.46 49.13
CA ILE A 50 0.56 25.27 49.73
C ILE A 50 0.01 25.96 50.95
N GLU A 51 0.36 25.43 52.16
CA GLU A 51 -0.09 26.02 53.43
C GLU A 51 0.75 27.20 53.83
N LYS A 52 2.07 27.19 53.52
CA LYS A 52 2.99 28.27 53.83
C LYS A 52 4.06 28.37 52.75
N LEU A 53 4.43 29.60 52.39
CA LEU A 53 5.47 29.94 51.43
C LEU A 53 6.55 30.80 52.07
N GLU A 54 7.79 30.37 52.06
CA GLU A 54 8.93 31.11 52.62
C GLU A 54 10.08 31.24 51.65
N PRO A 55 10.77 32.39 51.56
CA PRO A 55 11.95 32.56 50.73
C PRO A 55 13.08 31.69 51.25
N HIS A 56 13.89 31.09 50.36
CA HIS A 56 15.01 30.27 50.73
C HIS A 56 16.20 31.12 51.19
N GLN A 57 16.69 30.89 52.44
CA GLN A 57 17.73 31.72 53.07
C GLN A 57 19.04 31.84 52.27
N ASN A 58 19.37 30.86 51.46
CA ASN A 58 20.63 30.77 50.70
C ASN A 58 20.42 30.85 49.18
N SER A 59 19.30 31.44 48.71
CA SER A 59 18.99 31.56 47.28
C SER A 59 17.96 32.62 47.02
N ASP A 60 18.22 33.46 46.01
CA ASP A 60 17.31 34.53 45.57
C ASP A 60 16.18 34.01 44.67
N HIS A 61 16.28 32.75 44.22
CA HIS A 61 15.35 32.18 43.23
C HIS A 61 14.57 30.96 43.74
N LEU A 62 14.90 30.47 44.95
CA LEU A 62 14.23 29.30 45.50
C LEU A 62 13.23 29.70 46.56
N GLN A 63 12.12 28.98 46.61
CA GLN A 63 11.09 29.10 47.62
C GLN A 63 10.89 27.78 48.35
N ILE A 64 10.55 27.86 49.64
CA ILE A 64 10.23 26.71 50.49
C ILE A 64 8.73 26.65 50.69
N CYS A 65 8.11 25.59 50.19
CA CYS A 65 6.68 25.35 50.32
C CYS A 65 6.42 24.32 51.41
N THR A 66 5.58 24.65 52.35
CA THR A 66 4.98 23.71 53.31
C THR A 66 3.71 23.21 52.69
N MET A 67 3.66 21.91 52.35
CA MET A 67 2.61 21.30 51.53
C MET A 67 1.72 20.38 52.35
N ASN A 68 0.44 20.59 52.30
CA ASN A 68 -0.56 19.61 52.75
C ASN A 68 -0.91 18.72 51.52
N VAL A 69 -0.54 17.46 51.58
CA VAL A 69 -0.79 16.45 50.56
C VAL A 69 -1.72 15.33 51.03
N GLY A 70 -2.52 15.61 52.05
CA GLY A 70 -3.46 14.65 52.65
C GLY A 70 -2.82 13.65 53.59
N LEU A 71 -1.56 13.86 53.99
CA LEU A 71 -0.86 13.06 55.01
C LEU A 71 -1.06 13.67 56.41
N ALA A 72 -0.76 12.88 57.46
CA ALA A 72 -0.86 13.33 58.84
C ALA A 72 0.08 14.51 59.13
N GLU A 73 1.21 14.63 58.46
CA GLU A 73 2.16 15.73 58.58
C GLU A 73 2.41 16.39 57.24
N ASN A 74 2.52 17.71 57.23
CA ASN A 74 2.87 18.49 56.06
C ASN A 74 4.31 18.16 55.63
N ILE A 75 4.54 18.15 54.29
CA ILE A 75 5.85 17.93 53.72
C ILE A 75 6.50 19.24 53.26
N ILE A 76 7.82 19.30 53.25
CA ILE A 76 8.57 20.43 52.75
C ILE A 76 9.01 20.15 51.31
N ILE A 77 8.75 21.07 50.41
CA ILE A 77 9.20 21.03 49.00
C ILE A 77 9.88 22.37 48.69
N VAL A 78 11.06 22.30 48.07
CA VAL A 78 11.80 23.47 47.62
C VAL A 78 11.59 23.58 46.11
N THR A 79 11.14 24.73 45.66
CA THR A 79 10.84 25.02 44.22
C THR A 79 11.56 26.26 43.71
N GLY A 80 11.87 26.26 42.41
CA GLY A 80 12.37 27.46 41.72
C GLY A 80 11.26 28.21 40.95
N ALA A 81 10.03 27.71 40.98
CA ALA A 81 8.92 28.35 40.30
C ALA A 81 8.52 29.66 40.98
N GLN A 82 8.18 30.64 40.16
CA GLN A 82 7.82 31.97 40.61
C GLN A 82 6.31 32.21 40.69
N ASN A 83 5.51 31.31 40.16
CA ASN A 83 4.03 31.40 40.08
C ASN A 83 3.34 30.68 41.26
N VAL A 84 4.09 30.39 42.35
CA VAL A 84 3.55 29.76 43.57
C VAL A 84 3.09 30.77 44.59
N ALA A 85 1.96 30.51 45.25
CA ALA A 85 1.37 31.34 46.31
C ALA A 85 0.71 30.48 47.38
N GLU A 86 0.62 31.02 48.61
CA GLU A 86 -0.12 30.36 49.71
C GLU A 86 -1.59 30.16 49.34
N GLY A 87 -2.14 29.01 49.71
CA GLY A 87 -3.53 28.61 49.41
C GLY A 87 -3.75 27.93 48.07
N GLN A 88 -2.79 27.97 47.13
CA GLN A 88 -2.94 27.29 45.86
C GLN A 88 -2.92 25.78 46.03
N VAL A 89 -3.73 25.09 45.21
CA VAL A 89 -3.68 23.63 45.05
C VAL A 89 -2.94 23.30 43.76
N VAL A 90 -1.96 22.40 43.87
CA VAL A 90 -1.05 22.06 42.78
C VAL A 90 -0.79 20.55 42.72
N PRO A 91 -0.42 19.98 41.59
CA PRO A 91 0.04 18.59 41.51
C PRO A 91 1.43 18.44 42.15
N VAL A 92 1.56 17.45 43.01
CA VAL A 92 2.78 17.15 43.78
C VAL A 92 3.24 15.75 43.48
N ALA A 93 4.41 15.64 42.85
CA ALA A 93 5.09 14.36 42.67
C ALA A 93 5.78 13.96 43.96
N MET A 94 5.32 12.88 44.57
CA MET A 94 5.83 12.32 45.83
C MET A 94 7.15 11.61 45.61
N VAL A 95 7.92 11.41 46.71
CA VAL A 95 9.17 10.62 46.66
C VAL A 95 8.88 9.21 46.14
N GLY A 96 9.59 8.82 45.08
CA GLY A 96 9.44 7.55 44.37
C GLY A 96 8.47 7.62 43.18
N ALA A 97 7.97 8.82 42.80
CA ALA A 97 7.28 9.04 41.55
C ALA A 97 8.26 8.89 40.39
N HIS A 98 7.73 8.37 39.23
CA HIS A 98 8.41 8.34 37.96
C HIS A 98 7.51 9.11 37.01
N LEU A 99 7.91 10.32 36.65
CA LEU A 99 7.12 11.18 35.78
C LEU A 99 7.18 10.73 34.31
N PRO A 100 6.20 11.09 33.50
CA PRO A 100 6.13 10.72 32.08
C PRO A 100 7.34 11.14 31.23
N ASN A 101 8.07 12.18 31.68
CA ASN A 101 9.33 12.65 31.06
C ASN A 101 10.55 11.81 31.46
N GLY A 102 10.37 10.71 32.21
CA GLY A 102 11.43 9.84 32.71
C GLY A 102 12.11 10.31 34.02
N MET A 103 11.67 11.43 34.59
CA MET A 103 12.25 11.97 35.83
C MET A 103 11.80 11.14 37.03
N LYS A 104 12.81 10.69 37.83
CA LYS A 104 12.57 9.98 39.09
C LYS A 104 12.70 10.93 40.27
N ILE A 105 11.65 11.04 41.06
CA ILE A 105 11.60 11.89 42.25
C ILE A 105 12.22 11.15 43.46
N SER A 106 13.25 11.72 44.03
CA SER A 106 13.95 11.19 45.22
C SER A 106 14.06 12.27 46.31
N LYS A 107 14.26 11.83 47.53
CA LYS A 107 14.60 12.77 48.63
C LYS A 107 15.89 13.52 48.28
N GLY A 108 15.79 14.83 48.23
CA GLY A 108 16.93 15.69 47.88
C GLY A 108 17.17 16.76 48.93
N LYS A 109 18.32 17.42 48.83
CA LYS A 109 18.57 18.67 49.55
C LYS A 109 18.94 19.74 48.52
N LEU A 110 18.16 20.80 48.48
CA LEU A 110 18.42 21.97 47.62
C LEU A 110 19.01 23.07 48.50
N ARG A 111 20.27 23.41 48.29
CA ARG A 111 21.06 24.39 49.08
C ARG A 111 20.93 24.25 50.62
N GLY A 112 20.86 22.97 51.07
CA GLY A 112 20.83 22.67 52.51
C GLY A 112 19.46 22.34 53.09
N VAL A 113 18.37 22.73 52.44
CA VAL A 113 17.00 22.43 52.86
C VAL A 113 16.51 21.14 52.18
N ALA A 114 15.92 20.23 53.00
CA ALA A 114 15.38 18.97 52.49
C ALA A 114 14.11 19.23 51.65
N SER A 115 14.03 18.61 50.47
CA SER A 115 12.85 18.57 49.63
C SER A 115 12.32 17.14 49.55
N ASN A 116 11.06 16.92 49.93
CA ASN A 116 10.39 15.62 49.97
C ASN A 116 9.40 15.41 48.83
N GLY A 117 9.66 15.95 47.64
CA GLY A 117 8.82 15.89 46.47
C GLY A 117 9.14 17.00 45.49
N MET A 118 8.32 17.14 44.49
CA MET A 118 8.41 18.17 43.45
C MET A 118 7.02 18.67 43.08
N LEU A 119 6.88 19.99 42.92
CA LEU A 119 5.67 20.58 42.31
C LEU A 119 5.76 20.40 40.79
N CYS A 120 4.68 19.99 40.15
CA CYS A 120 4.67 19.68 38.73
C CYS A 120 4.13 20.80 37.85
N SER A 121 4.80 21.06 36.74
CA SER A 121 4.32 21.87 35.64
C SER A 121 3.46 21.05 34.69
N ALA A 122 2.74 21.71 33.78
CA ALA A 122 1.97 21.04 32.73
C ALA A 122 2.84 20.14 31.83
N GLN A 123 4.10 20.56 31.55
CA GLN A 123 5.05 19.76 30.78
C GLN A 123 5.46 18.47 31.46
N GLU A 124 5.71 18.50 32.78
CA GLU A 124 6.08 17.33 33.58
C GLU A 124 4.93 16.34 33.72
N LEU A 125 3.69 16.84 33.68
CA LEU A 125 2.45 16.04 33.64
C LEU A 125 2.10 15.55 32.23
N LYS A 126 2.86 15.96 31.18
CA LYS A 126 2.62 15.66 29.78
C LYS A 126 1.24 16.12 29.30
N LEU A 127 0.74 17.23 29.85
CA LEU A 127 -0.50 17.85 29.40
C LEU A 127 -0.30 18.53 28.02
N ASP A 128 -1.35 18.54 27.23
CA ASP A 128 -1.37 19.24 25.93
C ASP A 128 -1.35 20.75 26.13
N LEU A 129 -0.20 21.36 25.91
CA LEU A 129 0.01 22.80 26.13
C LEU A 129 -0.84 23.68 25.20
N GLU A 130 -1.24 23.18 24.02
CA GLU A 130 -2.07 23.94 23.10
C GLU A 130 -3.49 24.17 23.63
N LYS A 131 -3.96 23.26 24.45
CA LYS A 131 -5.29 23.33 25.09
C LYS A 131 -5.32 24.16 26.37
N LEU A 132 -4.16 24.55 26.92
CA LEU A 132 -4.09 25.26 28.17
C LEU A 132 -4.08 26.79 27.97
N PRO A 133 -4.66 27.56 28.93
CA PRO A 133 -4.48 29.00 28.98
C PRO A 133 -2.98 29.37 29.10
N GLU A 134 -2.60 30.50 28.54
CA GLU A 134 -1.19 30.96 28.53
C GLU A 134 -0.54 30.97 29.93
N GLU A 135 -1.34 31.27 30.96
CA GLU A 135 -0.91 31.33 32.35
C GLU A 135 -0.54 29.96 32.92
N GLN A 136 -1.06 28.87 32.35
CA GLN A 136 -0.84 27.47 32.76
C GLN A 136 0.25 26.77 31.95
N LYS A 137 0.70 27.38 30.86
CA LYS A 137 1.74 26.79 29.97
C LYS A 137 3.14 26.84 30.56
N THR A 138 3.38 27.77 31.48
CA THR A 138 4.67 27.97 32.14
C THR A 138 4.55 27.98 33.65
N GLY A 139 5.58 27.52 34.35
CA GLY A 139 5.58 27.38 35.80
C GLY A 139 4.86 26.14 36.32
N ILE A 140 4.48 26.17 37.59
CA ILE A 140 3.71 25.07 38.21
C ILE A 140 2.27 25.11 37.73
N PHE A 141 1.69 23.95 37.47
CA PHE A 141 0.29 23.82 37.11
C PHE A 141 -0.61 24.08 38.32
N ILE A 142 -1.54 25.02 38.23
CA ILE A 142 -2.40 25.42 39.34
C ILE A 142 -3.80 24.82 39.13
N LEU A 143 -4.24 24.05 40.13
CA LEU A 143 -5.59 23.45 40.14
C LEU A 143 -6.62 24.42 40.74
N PRO A 144 -7.94 24.22 40.46
CA PRO A 144 -9.01 24.97 41.13
C PRO A 144 -8.85 24.92 42.66
N SER A 145 -9.14 26.04 43.33
CA SER A 145 -8.90 26.23 44.77
C SER A 145 -9.73 25.32 45.68
N ASP A 146 -10.84 24.82 45.18
CA ASP A 146 -11.76 23.87 45.85
C ASP A 146 -11.38 22.41 45.64
N THR A 147 -10.31 22.13 44.84
CA THR A 147 -9.84 20.77 44.63
C THR A 147 -9.42 20.11 45.95
N PRO A 148 -9.94 18.91 46.30
CA PRO A 148 -9.54 18.17 47.47
C PRO A 148 -8.04 17.83 47.46
N VAL A 149 -7.40 17.87 48.62
CA VAL A 149 -5.96 17.51 48.71
C VAL A 149 -5.77 16.02 48.97
N GLY A 150 -4.64 15.48 48.52
CA GLY A 150 -4.25 14.11 48.72
C GLY A 150 -4.88 13.06 47.79
N ILE A 151 -5.63 13.50 46.79
CA ILE A 151 -6.16 12.60 45.77
C ILE A 151 -5.19 12.46 44.61
N PRO A 152 -5.23 11.33 43.82
CA PRO A 152 -4.38 11.17 42.66
C PRO A 152 -4.60 12.31 41.65
N ALA A 153 -3.52 12.94 41.21
CA ALA A 153 -3.62 14.07 40.28
C ALA A 153 -4.26 13.65 38.95
N LYS A 154 -4.04 12.41 38.50
CA LYS A 154 -4.66 11.88 37.27
C LYS A 154 -6.19 11.88 37.30
N ASP A 155 -6.78 11.75 38.50
CA ASP A 155 -8.25 11.75 38.63
C ASP A 155 -8.82 13.15 38.44
N VAL A 156 -8.13 14.16 38.98
CA VAL A 156 -8.52 15.58 38.85
C VAL A 156 -8.23 16.10 37.45
N LEU A 157 -7.19 15.61 36.82
CA LEU A 157 -6.80 16.02 35.47
C LEU A 157 -7.55 15.29 34.36
N GLY A 158 -8.46 14.37 34.70
CA GLY A 158 -9.19 13.56 33.70
C GLY A 158 -8.30 12.53 32.97
N LEU A 159 -7.10 12.25 33.50
CA LEU A 159 -6.11 11.33 32.89
C LEU A 159 -6.23 9.88 33.38
N ASN A 160 -7.34 9.51 33.98
CA ASN A 160 -7.58 8.18 34.54
C ASN A 160 -8.44 7.28 33.66
N ASP A 161 -8.52 7.58 32.33
CA ASP A 161 -9.31 6.85 31.37
C ASP A 161 -8.40 6.29 30.25
N VAL A 162 -8.18 4.99 30.26
CA VAL A 162 -7.35 4.31 29.26
C VAL A 162 -8.11 4.24 27.94
N VAL A 163 -7.44 4.53 26.85
CA VAL A 163 -7.99 4.53 25.49
C VAL A 163 -7.45 3.35 24.70
N LEU A 164 -8.34 2.60 24.05
CA LEU A 164 -7.99 1.59 23.08
C LEU A 164 -7.99 2.20 21.67
N GLU A 165 -6.92 2.03 20.92
CA GLU A 165 -6.81 2.41 19.51
C GLU A 165 -7.05 1.18 18.64
N PHE A 166 -8.11 1.23 17.82
CA PHE A 166 -8.52 0.13 16.96
C PHE A 166 -8.10 0.36 15.51
N GLU A 167 -7.52 -0.66 14.88
CA GLU A 167 -7.33 -0.76 13.44
C GLU A 167 -8.42 -1.66 12.82
N LEU A 168 -9.61 -1.08 12.62
CA LEU A 168 -10.78 -1.83 12.16
C LEU A 168 -10.71 -2.13 10.66
N THR A 169 -11.00 -3.37 10.28
CA THR A 169 -11.09 -3.81 8.89
C THR A 169 -12.30 -3.20 8.19
N ALA A 170 -12.24 -3.08 6.87
CA ALA A 170 -13.29 -2.42 6.09
C ALA A 170 -14.65 -3.12 6.15
N ASN A 171 -14.68 -4.43 6.40
CA ASN A 171 -15.91 -5.21 6.53
C ASN A 171 -16.63 -5.00 7.88
N ARG A 172 -15.90 -4.60 8.93
CA ARG A 172 -16.44 -4.41 10.27
C ARG A 172 -16.90 -2.98 10.52
N ALA A 173 -17.78 -2.47 9.65
CA ALA A 173 -18.39 -1.15 9.77
C ALA A 173 -19.16 -0.96 11.10
N ASP A 174 -19.78 -2.00 11.62
CA ASP A 174 -20.46 -2.05 12.90
C ASP A 174 -19.58 -1.66 14.09
N CYS A 175 -18.31 -2.07 14.07
CA CYS A 175 -17.33 -1.80 15.11
C CYS A 175 -16.79 -0.34 15.09
N PHE A 176 -17.14 0.48 14.07
CA PHE A 176 -16.88 1.92 14.10
C PHE A 176 -17.82 2.67 15.07
N SER A 177 -18.28 1.97 16.12
CA SER A 177 -19.16 2.47 17.18
C SER A 177 -18.86 1.82 18.51
N VAL A 178 -19.16 2.56 19.60
CA VAL A 178 -19.08 1.99 20.95
C VAL A 178 -20.03 0.80 21.10
N PHE A 179 -21.28 0.92 20.59
CA PHE A 179 -22.26 -0.17 20.66
C PHE A 179 -21.81 -1.41 19.89
N GLY A 180 -21.15 -1.26 18.75
CA GLY A 180 -20.57 -2.38 18.01
C GLY A 180 -19.48 -3.08 18.81
N LEU A 181 -18.53 -2.32 19.38
CA LEU A 181 -17.48 -2.86 20.23
C LEU A 181 -18.04 -3.52 21.51
N VAL A 182 -19.07 -2.94 22.11
CA VAL A 182 -19.76 -3.53 23.28
C VAL A 182 -20.38 -4.88 22.94
N ARG A 183 -20.97 -5.04 21.75
CA ARG A 183 -21.48 -6.35 21.29
C ARG A 183 -20.38 -7.40 21.17
N GLU A 184 -19.23 -7.00 20.62
CA GLU A 184 -18.06 -7.87 20.52
C GLU A 184 -17.52 -8.26 21.90
N ILE A 185 -17.39 -7.28 22.81
CA ILE A 185 -16.95 -7.53 24.19
C ILE A 185 -17.95 -8.48 24.89
N ALA A 186 -19.24 -8.30 24.67
CA ALA A 186 -20.27 -9.18 25.22
C ALA A 186 -20.12 -10.62 24.73
N ALA A 187 -19.87 -10.80 23.42
CA ALA A 187 -19.64 -12.12 22.83
C ALA A 187 -18.37 -12.81 23.38
N ILE A 188 -17.28 -12.05 23.57
CA ILE A 188 -15.99 -12.56 24.04
C ILE A 188 -15.98 -12.86 25.54
N THR A 189 -16.66 -12.02 26.34
CA THR A 189 -16.66 -12.15 27.81
C THR A 189 -17.83 -12.98 28.35
N GLY A 190 -18.89 -13.13 27.55
CA GLY A 190 -20.14 -13.74 27.97
C GLY A 190 -21.02 -12.84 28.86
N ASN A 191 -20.63 -11.59 29.05
CA ASN A 191 -21.37 -10.62 29.83
C ASN A 191 -22.51 -10.00 29.01
N LYS A 192 -23.55 -9.51 29.68
CA LYS A 192 -24.70 -8.89 29.01
C LYS A 192 -24.51 -7.39 28.90
N PRO A 193 -24.67 -6.80 27.70
CA PRO A 193 -24.69 -5.37 27.57
C PRO A 193 -25.97 -4.75 28.11
N HIS A 194 -25.88 -3.49 28.55
CA HIS A 194 -27.01 -2.70 29.03
C HIS A 194 -27.08 -1.39 28.27
N PHE A 195 -27.75 -1.41 27.12
CA PHE A 195 -27.92 -0.22 26.30
C PHE A 195 -28.98 0.69 26.91
N PRO A 196 -28.86 2.03 26.85
CA PRO A 196 -29.84 2.94 27.37
C PRO A 196 -31.15 2.82 26.61
N GLU A 197 -32.24 3.00 27.33
CA GLU A 197 -33.57 3.15 26.72
C GLU A 197 -33.70 4.56 26.12
N ILE A 198 -33.91 4.63 24.82
CA ILE A 198 -34.05 5.91 24.11
C ILE A 198 -35.51 6.35 24.17
N LYS A 199 -35.79 7.43 24.91
CA LYS A 199 -37.11 8.02 25.04
C LYS A 199 -37.03 9.53 24.81
N VAL A 200 -37.90 10.04 23.96
CA VAL A 200 -38.01 11.47 23.65
C VAL A 200 -39.37 11.95 24.08
N ASN A 201 -39.40 13.08 24.79
CA ASN A 201 -40.67 13.76 25.07
C ASN A 201 -40.87 14.82 23.99
N GLU A 202 -41.93 14.65 23.21
CA GLU A 202 -42.35 15.66 22.23
C GLU A 202 -43.16 16.74 22.95
N ASP A 203 -42.46 17.71 23.52
CA ASP A 203 -42.99 18.74 24.43
C ASP A 203 -43.31 20.06 23.73
N ASP A 204 -43.11 20.15 22.42
CA ASP A 204 -43.59 21.26 21.56
C ASP A 204 -44.65 20.72 20.60
N ASN A 205 -45.88 21.24 20.70
CA ASN A 205 -47.02 20.80 19.89
C ASN A 205 -46.90 21.16 18.38
N THR A 206 -45.81 21.70 17.93
CA THR A 206 -45.57 21.97 16.51
C THR A 206 -45.31 20.70 15.80
N LYS A 207 -46.15 20.33 14.82
CA LYS A 207 -45.94 19.18 13.97
C LYS A 207 -44.88 19.49 12.93
N LEU A 208 -43.80 18.72 12.98
CA LEU A 208 -42.68 18.92 12.08
C LEU A 208 -43.07 18.85 10.60
N ASN A 209 -43.89 17.88 10.23
CA ASN A 209 -44.38 17.69 8.85
C ASN A 209 -45.16 18.86 8.26
N ASP A 210 -45.68 19.77 9.10
CA ASP A 210 -46.46 20.94 8.66
C ASP A 210 -45.51 22.12 8.29
N ILE A 211 -44.28 22.11 8.80
CA ILE A 211 -43.37 23.24 8.69
C ILE A 211 -42.04 22.92 8.03
N PHE A 212 -41.72 21.66 7.82
CA PHE A 212 -40.47 21.19 7.24
C PHE A 212 -40.68 19.95 6.38
N SER A 213 -39.88 19.80 5.34
CA SER A 213 -39.97 18.66 4.46
C SER A 213 -38.58 18.15 4.02
N VAL A 214 -38.51 16.88 3.66
CA VAL A 214 -37.33 16.25 3.11
C VAL A 214 -37.65 15.59 1.78
N GLU A 215 -36.73 15.65 0.83
CA GLU A 215 -36.83 14.97 -0.45
C GLU A 215 -35.55 14.16 -0.73
N ILE A 216 -35.70 12.96 -1.26
CA ILE A 216 -34.64 12.19 -1.86
C ILE A 216 -34.86 12.22 -3.37
N ALA A 217 -34.10 13.04 -4.08
CA ALA A 217 -34.16 13.13 -5.54
C ALA A 217 -33.40 11.98 -6.22
N ASP A 218 -32.32 11.50 -5.59
CA ASP A 218 -31.46 10.43 -6.09
C ASP A 218 -31.45 9.23 -5.11
N PRO A 219 -32.46 8.34 -5.17
CA PRO A 219 -32.58 7.21 -4.21
C PRO A 219 -31.53 6.11 -4.38
N ASP A 220 -30.76 6.13 -5.46
CA ASP A 220 -29.61 5.27 -5.66
C ASP A 220 -28.37 5.73 -4.87
N LEU A 221 -28.33 6.99 -4.46
CA LEU A 221 -27.23 7.57 -3.67
C LEU A 221 -27.60 7.87 -2.21
N CYS A 222 -28.89 8.01 -1.91
CA CYS A 222 -29.41 8.19 -0.57
C CYS A 222 -30.60 7.24 -0.36
N SER A 223 -30.42 6.22 0.48
CA SER A 223 -31.45 5.20 0.71
C SER A 223 -32.51 5.65 1.71
N ARG A 224 -32.12 6.40 2.73
CA ARG A 224 -33.00 6.92 3.78
C ARG A 224 -32.52 8.30 4.23
N PHE A 225 -33.43 9.20 4.48
CA PHE A 225 -33.14 10.54 4.99
C PHE A 225 -34.20 10.93 6.01
N SER A 226 -33.81 11.16 7.26
CA SER A 226 -34.72 11.47 8.34
C SER A 226 -34.29 12.72 9.08
N THR A 227 -35.27 13.49 9.59
CA THR A 227 -34.99 14.71 10.35
C THR A 227 -35.92 14.82 11.56
N ARG A 228 -35.37 15.45 12.60
CA ARG A 228 -36.12 15.86 13.81
C ARG A 228 -35.79 17.31 14.11
N MET A 229 -36.76 18.05 14.65
CA MET A 229 -36.60 19.48 14.96
C MET A 229 -36.62 19.73 16.47
N LEU A 230 -35.68 20.59 16.86
CA LEU A 230 -35.52 21.09 18.22
C LEU A 230 -35.75 22.58 18.22
N LYS A 231 -36.55 23.06 19.20
CA LYS A 231 -36.83 24.46 19.43
C LYS A 231 -36.31 24.96 20.77
N ASN A 232 -36.30 26.26 20.96
CA ASN A 232 -35.82 26.90 22.17
C ASN A 232 -34.41 26.42 22.54
N VAL A 233 -33.59 26.14 21.53
CA VAL A 233 -32.26 25.63 21.73
C VAL A 233 -31.39 26.67 22.41
N LYS A 234 -30.65 26.24 23.43
CA LYS A 234 -29.67 27.04 24.16
C LYS A 234 -28.30 26.48 23.87
N ILE A 235 -27.54 27.18 23.05
CA ILE A 235 -26.18 26.82 22.75
C ILE A 235 -25.28 27.12 23.96
N GLY A 236 -24.43 26.17 24.31
CA GLY A 236 -23.50 26.26 25.43
C GLY A 236 -22.51 25.11 25.47
N PRO A 237 -21.63 25.04 26.46
CA PRO A 237 -20.71 23.93 26.63
C PRO A 237 -21.46 22.64 26.96
N SER A 238 -20.96 21.52 26.48
CA SER A 238 -21.45 20.20 26.86
C SER A 238 -21.08 19.84 28.29
N PRO A 239 -21.81 18.93 28.97
CA PRO A 239 -21.41 18.41 30.26
C PRO A 239 -20.00 17.78 30.22
N GLU A 240 -19.24 17.91 31.29
CA GLU A 240 -17.86 17.46 31.40
C GLU A 240 -17.68 15.97 31.02
N TRP A 241 -18.61 15.10 31.45
CA TRP A 241 -18.56 13.68 31.11
C TRP A 241 -18.60 13.43 29.59
N MET A 242 -19.37 14.24 28.84
CA MET A 242 -19.46 14.12 27.38
C MET A 242 -18.19 14.64 26.70
N GLN A 243 -17.66 15.77 27.17
CA GLN A 243 -16.42 16.31 26.69
C GLN A 243 -15.27 15.29 26.85
N GLN A 244 -15.15 14.69 28.06
CA GLN A 244 -14.15 13.64 28.33
C GLN A 244 -14.29 12.41 27.40
N ARG A 245 -15.55 11.96 27.10
CA ARG A 245 -15.78 10.85 26.18
C ARG A 245 -15.36 11.18 24.75
N LEU A 246 -15.70 12.37 24.29
CA LEU A 246 -15.33 12.85 22.96
C LEU A 246 -13.81 13.02 22.82
N GLU A 247 -13.17 13.63 23.82
CA GLU A 247 -11.71 13.77 23.84
C GLU A 247 -10.99 12.43 23.85
N GLY A 248 -11.49 11.47 24.61
CA GLY A 248 -11.01 10.09 24.61
C GLY A 248 -11.21 9.37 23.27
N ALA A 249 -12.14 9.83 22.43
CA ALA A 249 -12.34 9.39 21.07
C ALA A 249 -11.59 10.24 20.02
N GLY A 250 -10.74 11.18 20.46
CA GLY A 250 -9.97 12.07 19.59
C GLY A 250 -10.76 13.23 18.97
N ILE A 251 -11.98 13.51 19.50
CA ILE A 251 -12.86 14.57 18.99
C ILE A 251 -12.83 15.75 19.96
N ARG A 252 -12.57 16.94 19.43
CA ARG A 252 -12.60 18.17 20.23
C ARG A 252 -14.03 18.61 20.47
N SER A 253 -14.39 18.91 21.73
CA SER A 253 -15.66 19.53 22.09
C SER A 253 -15.79 20.94 21.51
N ILE A 254 -16.97 21.30 21.02
CA ILE A 254 -17.29 22.59 20.40
C ILE A 254 -18.45 23.28 21.15
N ASN A 255 -19.64 22.71 21.05
CA ASN A 255 -20.84 23.13 21.77
C ASN A 255 -21.79 21.94 21.93
N ASN A 256 -22.77 22.06 22.82
CA ASN A 256 -23.67 20.96 23.17
C ASN A 256 -24.40 20.32 21.97
N VAL A 257 -24.76 21.07 20.94
CA VAL A 257 -25.46 20.51 19.77
C VAL A 257 -24.49 19.70 18.90
N VAL A 258 -23.35 20.28 18.55
CA VAL A 258 -22.32 19.61 17.73
C VAL A 258 -21.71 18.40 18.47
N ASP A 259 -21.46 18.55 19.75
CA ASP A 259 -20.92 17.49 20.59
C ASP A 259 -21.89 16.31 20.71
N VAL A 260 -23.20 16.57 20.85
CA VAL A 260 -24.21 15.50 20.85
C VAL A 260 -24.25 14.77 19.52
N THR A 261 -24.15 15.45 18.36
CA THR A 261 -24.12 14.77 17.06
C THR A 261 -22.86 13.91 16.92
N ASN A 262 -21.69 14.39 17.39
CA ASN A 262 -20.46 13.62 17.42
C ASN A 262 -20.52 12.44 18.42
N PHE A 263 -21.11 12.69 19.61
CA PHE A 263 -21.27 11.63 20.61
C PHE A 263 -22.13 10.48 20.08
N VAL A 264 -23.28 10.79 19.46
CA VAL A 264 -24.17 9.77 18.87
C VAL A 264 -23.51 9.06 17.71
N MET A 265 -22.73 9.76 16.89
CA MET A 265 -21.95 9.15 15.81
C MET A 265 -20.96 8.10 16.36
N ILE A 266 -20.24 8.39 17.42
CA ILE A 266 -19.30 7.44 18.04
C ILE A 266 -20.05 6.36 18.82
N GLU A 267 -21.11 6.70 19.54
CA GLU A 267 -21.92 5.76 20.33
C GLU A 267 -22.60 4.70 19.46
N LEU A 268 -23.33 5.14 18.42
CA LEU A 268 -24.17 4.28 17.56
C LEU A 268 -23.54 3.93 16.22
N GLY A 269 -22.44 4.59 15.82
CA GLY A 269 -21.84 4.43 14.51
C GLY A 269 -22.59 5.13 13.37
N HIS A 270 -23.50 6.03 13.69
CA HIS A 270 -24.37 6.70 12.74
C HIS A 270 -24.08 8.21 12.68
N PRO A 271 -23.38 8.71 11.65
CA PRO A 271 -23.09 10.13 11.56
C PRO A 271 -24.35 10.98 11.41
N MET A 272 -24.35 12.13 12.06
CA MET A 272 -25.43 13.08 12.06
C MET A 272 -24.95 14.47 11.69
N HIS A 273 -25.87 15.31 11.24
CA HIS A 273 -25.61 16.74 11.05
C HIS A 273 -26.74 17.59 11.69
N ALA A 274 -26.38 18.80 12.05
CA ALA A 274 -27.32 19.76 12.64
C ALA A 274 -27.30 21.06 11.83
N TYR A 275 -28.49 21.52 11.44
CA TYR A 275 -28.69 22.76 10.67
C TYR A 275 -29.42 23.80 11.51
N ASP A 276 -29.01 25.05 11.33
CA ASP A 276 -29.83 26.20 11.79
C ASP A 276 -31.05 26.29 10.88
N TYR A 277 -32.25 26.03 11.44
CA TYR A 277 -33.53 26.04 10.72
C TYR A 277 -33.77 27.36 10.00
N ASP A 278 -33.42 28.50 10.63
CA ASP A 278 -33.71 29.82 10.07
C ASP A 278 -32.89 30.09 8.79
N LYS A 279 -31.73 29.42 8.66
CA LYS A 279 -30.85 29.56 7.50
C LYS A 279 -31.19 28.62 6.33
N ILE A 280 -32.12 27.67 6.49
CA ILE A 280 -32.58 26.78 5.43
C ILE A 280 -33.63 27.49 4.57
N THR A 281 -33.29 27.73 3.28
CA THR A 281 -34.21 28.38 2.34
C THR A 281 -35.33 27.43 1.93
N GLY A 282 -36.58 27.91 1.95
CA GLY A 282 -37.76 27.10 1.59
C GLY A 282 -38.11 26.02 2.58
N LYS A 283 -37.41 25.95 3.75
CA LYS A 283 -37.69 24.99 4.85
C LYS A 283 -37.79 23.55 4.38
N LYS A 284 -36.84 23.18 3.51
CA LYS A 284 -36.76 21.88 2.88
C LYS A 284 -35.30 21.46 2.73
N LEU A 285 -35.01 20.18 2.94
CA LEU A 285 -33.75 19.57 2.59
C LEU A 285 -33.92 18.54 1.47
N ILE A 286 -33.00 18.52 0.52
CA ILE A 286 -33.03 17.66 -0.69
C ILE A 286 -31.70 16.92 -0.80
N ALA A 287 -31.72 15.62 -0.72
CA ALA A 287 -30.58 14.79 -1.07
C ALA A 287 -30.57 14.58 -2.60
N ARG A 288 -29.62 15.19 -3.30
CA ARG A 288 -29.52 15.16 -4.77
C ARG A 288 -28.08 15.11 -5.25
N ARG A 289 -27.90 14.71 -6.50
CA ARG A 289 -26.63 14.95 -7.18
C ARG A 289 -26.32 16.44 -7.28
N ALA A 290 -25.05 16.76 -7.18
CA ALA A 290 -24.57 18.12 -7.39
C ALA A 290 -24.80 18.57 -8.84
N ILE A 291 -24.96 19.85 -9.05
CA ILE A 291 -24.89 20.47 -10.37
C ILE A 291 -23.41 20.63 -10.72
N GLU A 292 -23.02 20.29 -11.95
CA GLU A 292 -21.62 20.39 -12.37
C GLU A 292 -21.08 21.80 -12.19
N GLY A 293 -20.01 21.93 -11.39
CA GLY A 293 -19.40 23.22 -11.06
C GLY A 293 -20.14 24.03 -9.96
N GLU A 294 -21.14 23.44 -9.30
CA GLU A 294 -21.83 24.06 -8.16
C GLU A 294 -20.82 24.38 -7.03
N GLU A 295 -20.80 25.63 -6.58
CA GLU A 295 -19.89 26.06 -5.51
C GLU A 295 -20.53 25.85 -4.15
N LEU A 296 -19.75 25.28 -3.23
CA LEU A 296 -20.11 25.03 -1.85
C LEU A 296 -19.02 25.52 -0.93
N HIS A 297 -19.35 26.35 0.03
CA HIS A 297 -18.48 26.77 1.13
C HIS A 297 -18.69 25.83 2.32
N THR A 298 -17.68 25.09 2.69
CA THR A 298 -17.74 24.07 3.76
C THR A 298 -17.27 24.61 5.10
N LEU A 299 -17.60 23.88 6.20
CA LEU A 299 -17.30 24.28 7.58
C LEU A 299 -15.82 24.52 7.90
N ASP A 300 -14.91 24.05 7.07
CA ASP A 300 -13.46 24.29 7.16
C ASP A 300 -13.02 25.58 6.44
N ASP A 301 -13.97 26.51 6.18
CA ASP A 301 -13.77 27.78 5.50
C ASP A 301 -13.15 27.65 4.09
N THR A 302 -13.44 26.55 3.41
CA THR A 302 -12.92 26.29 2.06
C THR A 302 -14.04 26.26 1.02
N SER A 303 -13.88 27.00 -0.06
CA SER A 303 -14.81 26.95 -1.21
C SER A 303 -14.44 25.79 -2.13
N ARG A 304 -15.41 24.93 -2.45
CA ARG A 304 -15.26 23.73 -3.28
C ARG A 304 -16.21 23.75 -4.46
N LYS A 305 -15.74 23.25 -5.61
CA LYS A 305 -16.58 23.03 -6.80
C LYS A 305 -16.99 21.57 -6.87
N ALA A 306 -18.28 21.33 -6.77
CA ALA A 306 -18.82 20.00 -6.85
C ALA A 306 -18.89 19.52 -8.32
N LYS A 307 -18.74 18.20 -8.49
CA LYS A 307 -18.92 17.51 -9.77
C LYS A 307 -20.28 16.82 -9.79
N GLY A 308 -20.90 16.69 -10.94
CA GLY A 308 -22.24 16.13 -11.11
C GLY A 308 -22.44 14.70 -10.59
N GLU A 309 -21.38 13.95 -10.30
CA GLU A 309 -21.43 12.61 -9.68
C GLU A 309 -21.44 12.63 -8.14
N MET A 310 -21.20 13.78 -7.51
CA MET A 310 -21.17 13.94 -6.06
C MET A 310 -22.59 14.09 -5.49
N LEU A 311 -22.80 13.58 -4.28
CA LEU A 311 -24.06 13.79 -3.54
C LEU A 311 -23.93 15.00 -2.64
N VAL A 312 -24.93 15.86 -2.69
CA VAL A 312 -25.06 17.04 -1.83
C VAL A 312 -26.39 17.03 -1.11
N ILE A 313 -26.41 17.62 0.09
CA ILE A 313 -27.66 18.04 0.73
C ILE A 313 -27.87 19.49 0.34
N ALA A 314 -29.03 19.79 -0.22
CA ALA A 314 -29.38 21.13 -0.69
C ALA A 314 -30.66 21.61 -0.03
N ASP A 315 -30.83 22.92 0.06
CA ASP A 315 -32.11 23.56 0.31
C ASP A 315 -32.84 23.83 -1.03
N SER A 316 -33.85 24.70 -1.03
CA SER A 316 -34.60 25.01 -2.27
C SER A 316 -33.81 25.79 -3.31
N GLU A 317 -32.67 26.36 -2.97
CA GLU A 317 -31.91 27.25 -3.84
C GLU A 317 -30.48 26.77 -4.11
N LYS A 318 -29.80 26.19 -3.10
CA LYS A 318 -28.37 25.86 -3.17
C LYS A 318 -27.98 24.63 -2.37
N ALA A 319 -26.78 24.14 -2.58
CA ALA A 319 -26.19 23.10 -1.76
C ALA A 319 -25.86 23.64 -0.34
N ALA A 320 -26.29 22.90 0.67
CA ALA A 320 -26.09 23.17 2.11
C ALA A 320 -24.99 22.31 2.72
N GLY A 321 -24.44 21.32 1.99
CA GLY A 321 -23.36 20.44 2.46
C GLY A 321 -22.99 19.36 1.46
N LEU A 322 -21.78 18.83 1.60
CA LEU A 322 -21.36 17.57 0.96
C LEU A 322 -21.90 16.41 1.79
N ALA A 323 -22.84 15.66 1.24
CA ALA A 323 -23.52 14.59 1.95
C ALA A 323 -22.53 13.58 2.57
N GLY A 324 -22.67 13.36 3.87
CA GLY A 324 -21.86 12.40 4.61
C GLY A 324 -20.38 12.73 4.75
N ILE A 325 -19.93 13.92 4.36
CA ILE A 325 -18.52 14.33 4.40
C ILE A 325 -18.36 15.57 5.29
N MET A 326 -18.99 16.68 4.91
CA MET A 326 -18.88 17.94 5.64
C MET A 326 -20.05 18.88 5.34
N GLY A 327 -20.62 19.48 6.38
CA GLY A 327 -21.67 20.47 6.26
C GLY A 327 -21.20 21.78 5.62
N GLY A 328 -22.15 22.58 5.17
CA GLY A 328 -21.89 23.91 4.63
C GLY A 328 -21.84 24.98 5.71
N PHE A 329 -20.96 25.94 5.53
CA PHE A 329 -20.73 27.07 6.42
C PHE A 329 -22.02 27.93 6.65
N GLU A 330 -22.82 28.11 5.60
CA GLU A 330 -23.95 29.01 5.64
C GLU A 330 -25.11 28.49 6.49
N THR A 331 -25.21 27.20 6.76
CA THR A 331 -26.26 26.56 7.58
C THR A 331 -25.76 26.09 8.94
N GLU A 332 -24.54 26.52 9.32
CA GLU A 332 -23.86 26.20 10.57
C GLU A 332 -24.64 26.64 11.81
N ILE A 333 -24.55 25.85 12.87
CA ILE A 333 -25.00 26.18 14.22
C ILE A 333 -24.10 27.25 14.83
N THR A 334 -24.68 28.34 15.27
CA THR A 334 -24.00 29.48 15.93
C THR A 334 -24.57 29.72 17.31
N ASP A 335 -23.93 30.57 18.12
CA ASP A 335 -24.37 30.94 19.46
C ASP A 335 -25.78 31.58 19.49
N THR A 336 -26.26 32.07 18.35
CA THR A 336 -27.58 32.69 18.20
C THR A 336 -28.65 31.72 17.67
N THR A 337 -28.30 30.49 17.35
CA THR A 337 -29.25 29.51 16.83
C THR A 337 -30.26 29.10 17.91
N THR A 338 -31.53 29.18 17.60
CA THR A 338 -32.63 28.83 18.53
C THR A 338 -33.52 27.70 18.07
N THR A 339 -33.44 27.35 16.78
CA THR A 339 -34.16 26.22 16.19
C THR A 339 -33.22 25.40 15.34
N VAL A 340 -33.10 24.11 15.63
CA VAL A 340 -32.18 23.18 15.00
C VAL A 340 -32.93 22.06 14.28
N VAL A 341 -32.53 21.76 13.07
CA VAL A 341 -32.94 20.54 12.35
C VAL A 341 -31.80 19.53 12.42
N LEU A 342 -32.05 18.42 13.08
CA LEU A 342 -31.14 17.28 13.10
C LEU A 342 -31.37 16.42 11.85
N GLU A 343 -30.27 16.06 11.19
CA GLU A 343 -30.21 15.14 10.07
C GLU A 343 -29.63 13.80 10.50
N SER A 344 -30.24 12.73 10.02
CA SER A 344 -29.69 11.37 10.07
C SER A 344 -30.07 10.64 8.78
N ALA A 345 -29.09 10.12 8.06
CA ALA A 345 -29.30 9.58 6.71
C ALA A 345 -28.44 8.35 6.44
N ASP A 346 -28.79 7.60 5.38
CA ASP A 346 -27.97 6.50 4.86
C ASP A 346 -27.59 6.80 3.41
N PHE A 347 -26.29 7.04 3.18
CA PHE A 347 -25.74 7.39 1.88
C PHE A 347 -24.94 6.23 1.26
N TYR A 348 -24.94 6.16 -0.06
CA TYR A 348 -24.19 5.14 -0.80
C TYR A 348 -22.69 5.27 -0.63
N GLY A 349 -22.07 4.40 0.15
CA GLY A 349 -20.67 4.46 0.57
C GLY A 349 -19.66 4.69 -0.56
N PRO A 350 -19.73 3.99 -1.71
CA PRO A 350 -18.82 4.23 -2.83
C PRO A 350 -18.89 5.67 -3.40
N CYS A 351 -20.05 6.32 -3.36
CA CYS A 351 -20.19 7.74 -3.75
C CYS A 351 -19.44 8.63 -2.74
N ILE A 352 -19.67 8.43 -1.45
CA ILE A 352 -19.00 9.20 -0.39
C ILE A 352 -17.50 9.06 -0.49
N ARG A 353 -16.99 7.84 -0.64
CA ARG A 353 -15.55 7.57 -0.81
C ARG A 353 -14.93 8.29 -2.01
N ARG A 354 -15.59 8.25 -3.18
CA ARG A 354 -15.11 8.95 -4.37
C ARG A 354 -15.10 10.47 -4.18
N THR A 355 -16.17 10.99 -3.58
CA THR A 355 -16.30 12.43 -3.30
C THR A 355 -15.24 12.90 -2.32
N ALA A 356 -15.05 12.19 -1.19
CA ALA A 356 -14.01 12.48 -0.20
C ALA A 356 -12.61 12.53 -0.81
N ARG A 357 -12.28 11.54 -1.65
CA ARG A 357 -11.01 11.51 -2.39
C ARG A 357 -10.86 12.67 -3.37
N ALA A 358 -11.90 12.95 -4.14
CA ALA A 358 -11.87 14.03 -5.14
C ALA A 358 -11.71 15.41 -4.51
N CYS A 359 -12.25 15.59 -3.30
CA CYS A 359 -12.13 16.82 -2.51
C CYS A 359 -10.88 16.86 -1.62
N GLY A 360 -10.11 15.76 -1.52
CA GLY A 360 -8.99 15.64 -0.58
C GLY A 360 -9.41 15.79 0.88
N LEU A 361 -10.65 15.39 1.23
CA LEU A 361 -11.29 15.63 2.51
C LEU A 361 -11.72 14.31 3.14
N SER A 362 -11.18 13.99 4.31
CA SER A 362 -11.57 12.83 5.10
C SER A 362 -12.08 13.29 6.46
N SER A 363 -13.23 12.78 6.87
CA SER A 363 -13.85 13.07 8.17
C SER A 363 -14.28 11.77 8.86
N GLU A 364 -14.56 11.83 10.18
CA GLU A 364 -15.12 10.70 10.94
C GLU A 364 -16.46 10.23 10.36
N ALA A 365 -17.25 11.15 9.83
CA ALA A 365 -18.50 10.82 9.15
C ALA A 365 -18.24 10.09 7.83
N SER A 366 -17.37 10.62 6.95
CA SER A 366 -17.06 9.99 5.67
C SER A 366 -16.46 8.59 5.85
N GLY A 367 -15.62 8.40 6.87
CA GLY A 367 -15.04 7.11 7.21
C GLY A 367 -16.08 6.04 7.59
N ARG A 368 -17.21 6.42 8.18
CA ARG A 368 -18.33 5.53 8.49
C ARG A 368 -19.22 5.28 7.28
N PHE A 369 -19.64 6.35 6.59
CA PHE A 369 -20.48 6.21 5.40
C PHE A 369 -19.83 5.40 4.29
N GLU A 370 -18.52 5.58 4.03
CA GLU A 370 -17.85 4.82 2.97
C GLU A 370 -17.81 3.30 3.19
N ARG A 371 -17.91 2.88 4.48
CA ARG A 371 -17.97 1.47 4.88
C ARG A 371 -19.39 0.95 4.97
N GLY A 372 -20.37 1.86 4.97
CA GLY A 372 -21.80 1.58 5.13
C GLY A 372 -22.30 1.73 6.56
N VAL A 373 -23.38 2.42 6.71
CA VAL A 373 -24.09 2.58 7.99
C VAL A 373 -25.34 1.72 8.01
N ASP A 374 -25.88 1.48 9.21
CA ASP A 374 -27.15 0.77 9.38
C ASP A 374 -28.32 1.73 9.19
N SER A 375 -29.07 1.57 8.10
CA SER A 375 -30.26 2.40 7.82
C SER A 375 -31.34 2.29 8.88
N GLU A 376 -31.42 1.20 9.64
CA GLU A 376 -32.39 1.03 10.74
C GLU A 376 -31.99 1.80 12.01
N THR A 377 -30.74 2.24 12.10
CA THR A 377 -30.27 3.09 13.21
C THR A 377 -30.60 4.58 13.00
N THR A 378 -31.01 4.99 11.80
CA THR A 378 -31.28 6.38 11.42
C THR A 378 -32.22 7.10 12.42
N ILE A 379 -33.39 6.51 12.75
CA ILE A 379 -34.34 7.10 13.69
C ILE A 379 -33.80 7.05 15.12
N LYS A 380 -33.15 5.95 15.50
CA LYS A 380 -32.58 5.80 16.85
C LYS A 380 -31.51 6.87 17.12
N ALA A 381 -30.73 7.25 16.11
CA ALA A 381 -29.73 8.31 16.23
C ALA A 381 -30.39 9.67 16.47
N LEU A 382 -31.45 10.02 15.72
CA LEU A 382 -32.22 11.24 15.92
C LEU A 382 -32.80 11.30 17.33
N ASP A 383 -33.44 10.22 17.77
CA ASP A 383 -34.06 10.16 19.09
C ASP A 383 -33.02 10.23 20.22
N ARG A 384 -31.88 9.57 20.04
CA ARG A 384 -30.77 9.62 21.02
C ARG A 384 -30.21 11.02 21.16
N ALA A 385 -30.00 11.72 20.04
CA ALA A 385 -29.52 13.10 20.06
C ALA A 385 -30.54 14.05 20.71
N ALA A 386 -31.81 13.91 20.35
CA ALA A 386 -32.87 14.70 20.95
C ALA A 386 -32.99 14.44 22.46
N GLN A 387 -32.93 13.17 22.90
CA GLN A 387 -32.98 12.80 24.32
C GLN A 387 -31.82 13.46 25.09
N LEU A 388 -30.59 13.37 24.58
CA LEU A 388 -29.42 13.93 25.26
C LEU A 388 -29.51 15.45 25.41
N LEU A 389 -29.93 16.16 24.36
CA LEU A 389 -30.12 17.62 24.42
C LEU A 389 -31.28 18.01 25.36
N GLN A 390 -32.35 17.22 25.42
CA GLN A 390 -33.48 17.40 26.33
C GLN A 390 -33.07 17.16 27.79
N GLU A 391 -32.29 16.10 28.06
CA GLU A 391 -31.75 15.80 29.40
C GLU A 391 -30.83 16.92 29.92
N MET A 392 -30.12 17.61 29.02
CA MET A 392 -29.32 18.79 29.36
C MET A 392 -30.18 20.03 29.60
N GLY A 393 -31.51 20.00 29.36
CA GLY A 393 -32.38 21.15 29.39
C GLY A 393 -32.07 22.19 28.31
N ALA A 394 -31.46 21.76 27.23
CA ALA A 394 -30.96 22.61 26.16
C ALA A 394 -31.98 22.86 25.05
N CYS A 395 -33.09 22.12 24.99
CA CYS A 395 -34.11 22.27 23.95
C CYS A 395 -35.47 21.73 24.36
N THR A 396 -36.50 22.04 23.56
CA THR A 396 -37.78 21.35 23.46
C THR A 396 -37.86 20.63 22.12
N VAL A 397 -38.55 19.50 22.05
CA VAL A 397 -38.61 18.65 20.85
C VAL A 397 -39.97 18.76 20.18
N CYS A 398 -40.00 19.07 18.88
CA CYS A 398 -41.23 19.13 18.09
C CYS A 398 -41.87 17.75 17.91
N GLU A 399 -43.23 17.77 17.73
CA GLU A 399 -44.01 16.55 17.47
C GLU A 399 -43.63 15.95 16.10
N GLY A 400 -43.25 14.67 16.12
CA GLY A 400 -43.02 13.85 14.92
C GLY A 400 -41.62 13.93 14.34
N ILE A 401 -41.44 13.12 13.31
CA ILE A 401 -40.22 12.98 12.51
C ILE A 401 -40.58 13.03 11.04
N VAL A 402 -39.80 13.70 10.21
CA VAL A 402 -39.86 13.50 8.74
C VAL A 402 -38.93 12.39 8.39
N ASP A 403 -39.44 11.30 7.84
CA ASP A 403 -38.65 10.11 7.44
C ASP A 403 -39.00 9.72 6.01
N VAL A 404 -38.04 9.77 5.14
CA VAL A 404 -38.17 9.38 3.73
C VAL A 404 -37.31 8.15 3.48
N TYR A 405 -37.95 7.01 3.24
CA TYR A 405 -37.31 5.71 2.98
C TYR A 405 -37.97 5.04 1.78
N PRO A 406 -37.61 5.47 0.54
CA PRO A 406 -38.34 5.03 -0.66
C PRO A 406 -38.21 3.54 -0.94
N ASN A 407 -37.09 2.94 -0.62
CA ASN A 407 -36.79 1.53 -0.89
C ASN A 407 -36.23 0.86 0.37
N PRO A 408 -37.09 0.44 1.34
CA PRO A 408 -36.64 -0.20 2.57
C PRO A 408 -35.79 -1.47 2.31
N LYS A 409 -34.65 -1.56 2.95
CA LYS A 409 -33.76 -2.72 2.83
C LYS A 409 -34.46 -3.96 3.39
N GLN A 410 -34.45 -5.04 2.62
CA GLN A 410 -34.98 -6.32 3.07
C GLN A 410 -33.99 -6.99 4.03
N ALA A 411 -34.52 -7.71 5.02
CA ALA A 411 -33.67 -8.52 5.90
C ALA A 411 -32.94 -9.58 5.11
N ASN A 412 -31.65 -9.75 5.39
CA ASN A 412 -30.82 -10.78 4.79
C ASN A 412 -30.90 -12.07 5.62
N TYR A 413 -30.97 -13.20 4.95
CA TYR A 413 -31.01 -14.53 5.55
C TYR A 413 -29.92 -15.40 4.94
N VAL A 414 -29.18 -16.09 5.81
CA VAL A 414 -28.15 -17.03 5.36
C VAL A 414 -28.51 -18.44 5.87
N THR A 415 -28.47 -19.39 4.96
CA THR A 415 -28.72 -20.82 5.25
C THR A 415 -27.42 -21.59 5.12
N PHE A 416 -27.18 -22.48 6.11
CA PHE A 416 -25.99 -23.32 6.15
C PHE A 416 -26.28 -24.63 6.93
N THR A 417 -25.37 -25.60 6.83
CA THR A 417 -25.35 -26.76 7.71
C THR A 417 -24.06 -26.78 8.55
N PRO A 418 -24.08 -27.41 9.75
CA PRO A 418 -22.87 -27.58 10.57
C PRO A 418 -21.76 -28.32 9.83
N GLU A 419 -22.12 -29.27 8.96
CA GLU A 419 -21.15 -29.99 8.12
C GLU A 419 -20.45 -29.05 7.12
N GLN A 420 -21.20 -28.16 6.45
CA GLN A 420 -20.62 -27.18 5.54
C GLN A 420 -19.62 -26.27 6.26
N ILE A 421 -19.96 -25.75 7.45
CA ILE A 421 -19.07 -24.92 8.26
C ILE A 421 -17.81 -25.70 8.63
N ASN A 422 -17.95 -26.91 9.16
CA ASN A 422 -16.82 -27.74 9.58
C ASN A 422 -15.92 -28.12 8.41
N ASN A 423 -16.49 -28.43 7.24
CA ASN A 423 -15.71 -28.71 6.03
C ASN A 423 -14.97 -27.48 5.53
N HIS A 424 -15.59 -26.29 5.61
CA HIS A 424 -14.97 -25.03 5.21
C HIS A 424 -13.80 -24.65 6.12
N LEU A 425 -13.96 -24.83 7.44
CA LEU A 425 -12.95 -24.48 8.44
C LEU A 425 -11.92 -25.59 8.70
N GLY A 426 -12.16 -26.82 8.24
CA GLY A 426 -11.34 -27.98 8.59
C GLY A 426 -11.46 -28.37 10.08
N THR A 427 -12.63 -28.19 10.68
CA THR A 427 -12.90 -28.37 12.11
C THR A 427 -13.95 -29.46 12.38
N ASN A 428 -14.26 -29.65 13.66
CA ASN A 428 -15.37 -30.48 14.12
C ASN A 428 -16.08 -29.78 15.31
N ILE A 429 -16.53 -28.55 15.07
CA ILE A 429 -17.25 -27.73 16.06
C ILE A 429 -18.66 -28.26 16.18
N ALA A 430 -19.16 -28.44 17.41
CA ALA A 430 -20.51 -28.92 17.65
C ALA A 430 -21.55 -27.84 17.28
N LYS A 431 -22.73 -28.29 16.83
CA LYS A 431 -23.81 -27.41 16.36
C LYS A 431 -24.26 -26.40 17.43
N ASP A 432 -24.43 -26.83 18.67
CA ASP A 432 -24.82 -25.99 19.79
C ASP A 432 -23.79 -24.88 20.08
N VAL A 433 -22.51 -25.19 19.93
CA VAL A 433 -21.42 -24.18 20.05
C VAL A 433 -21.52 -23.16 18.93
N MET A 434 -21.77 -23.58 17.68
CA MET A 434 -21.96 -22.68 16.55
C MET A 434 -23.16 -21.75 16.78
N LEU A 435 -24.30 -22.31 17.21
CA LEU A 435 -25.52 -21.54 17.50
C LEU A 435 -25.29 -20.52 18.62
N ASN A 436 -24.61 -20.90 19.69
CA ASN A 436 -24.29 -19.99 20.79
C ASN A 436 -23.38 -18.84 20.31
N ILE A 437 -22.39 -19.13 19.47
CA ILE A 437 -21.49 -18.12 18.91
C ILE A 437 -22.28 -17.10 18.08
N ILE A 438 -23.03 -17.56 17.09
CA ILE A 438 -23.74 -16.64 16.17
C ILE A 438 -24.81 -15.83 16.88
N THR A 439 -25.52 -16.41 17.85
CA THR A 439 -26.51 -15.68 18.64
C THR A 439 -25.87 -14.67 19.57
N SER A 440 -24.65 -14.90 20.08
CA SER A 440 -23.94 -13.95 20.94
C SER A 440 -23.59 -12.64 20.24
N VAL A 441 -23.46 -12.65 18.91
CA VAL A 441 -23.20 -11.45 18.07
C VAL A 441 -24.46 -10.93 17.36
N GLY A 442 -25.63 -11.41 17.79
CA GLY A 442 -26.93 -10.83 17.45
C GLY A 442 -27.61 -11.40 16.21
N PHE A 443 -27.18 -12.57 15.70
CA PHE A 443 -27.91 -13.26 14.64
C PHE A 443 -29.14 -14.00 15.24
N ASP A 444 -30.27 -13.89 14.58
CA ASP A 444 -31.49 -14.58 14.98
C ASP A 444 -31.64 -15.92 14.23
N VAL A 445 -31.70 -17.03 14.95
CA VAL A 445 -31.96 -18.35 14.34
C VAL A 445 -33.45 -18.44 14.02
N THR A 446 -33.80 -18.39 12.74
CA THR A 446 -35.20 -18.40 12.28
C THR A 446 -35.68 -19.79 11.89
N LYS A 447 -34.75 -20.68 11.53
CA LYS A 447 -35.04 -22.08 11.20
C LYS A 447 -33.90 -22.99 11.69
N ASP A 448 -34.24 -24.13 12.27
CA ASP A 448 -33.31 -25.18 12.65
C ASP A 448 -34.03 -26.52 12.47
N GLU A 449 -33.98 -27.08 11.24
CA GLU A 449 -34.64 -28.31 10.86
C GLU A 449 -33.74 -29.15 9.95
N ASN A 450 -33.69 -30.47 10.21
CA ASN A 450 -32.94 -31.44 9.38
C ASN A 450 -31.48 -31.04 9.16
N ASP A 451 -30.81 -30.51 10.19
CA ASP A 451 -29.44 -29.98 10.15
C ASP A 451 -29.26 -28.74 9.25
N GLU A 452 -30.35 -28.23 8.66
CA GLU A 452 -30.32 -26.95 7.93
C GLU A 452 -30.69 -25.81 8.88
N ILE A 453 -29.78 -24.84 9.01
CA ILE A 453 -29.93 -23.68 9.88
C ILE A 453 -30.07 -22.45 9.01
N THR A 454 -31.12 -21.64 9.25
CA THR A 454 -31.28 -20.33 8.64
C THR A 454 -31.21 -19.26 9.71
N VAL A 455 -30.33 -18.32 9.51
CA VAL A 455 -30.18 -17.17 10.40
C VAL A 455 -30.57 -15.90 9.69
N LYS A 456 -31.27 -15.02 10.43
CA LYS A 456 -31.48 -13.62 10.01
C LYS A 456 -30.25 -12.82 10.40
N VAL A 457 -29.67 -12.15 9.45
CA VAL A 457 -28.50 -11.28 9.64
C VAL A 457 -28.95 -9.96 10.27
N PRO A 458 -28.30 -9.47 11.34
CA PRO A 458 -28.59 -8.17 11.90
C PRO A 458 -28.38 -7.05 10.89
N SER A 459 -29.18 -5.98 10.94
CA SER A 459 -29.12 -4.86 10.00
C SER A 459 -27.77 -4.14 9.97
N TRP A 460 -27.02 -4.14 11.08
CA TRP A 460 -25.69 -3.53 11.19
C TRP A 460 -24.55 -4.39 10.64
N ARG A 461 -24.81 -5.67 10.24
CA ARG A 461 -23.81 -6.58 9.65
C ARG A 461 -23.99 -6.63 8.12
N ASN A 462 -23.66 -5.53 7.46
CA ASN A 462 -23.74 -5.41 6.00
C ASN A 462 -22.72 -6.30 5.26
N ASP A 463 -21.73 -6.81 5.97
CA ASP A 463 -20.66 -7.67 5.48
C ASP A 463 -21.07 -9.13 5.35
N VAL A 464 -22.08 -9.59 6.08
CA VAL A 464 -22.49 -11.00 6.10
C VAL A 464 -23.55 -11.28 5.05
N THR A 465 -23.18 -11.99 3.99
CA THR A 465 -24.03 -12.26 2.82
C THR A 465 -24.15 -13.74 2.45
N CYS A 466 -23.23 -14.57 2.92
CA CYS A 466 -23.17 -15.98 2.56
C CYS A 466 -22.68 -16.87 3.71
N MET A 467 -22.67 -18.18 3.49
CA MET A 467 -22.22 -19.19 4.47
C MET A 467 -20.76 -18.99 4.89
N ALA A 468 -19.90 -18.53 3.97
CA ALA A 468 -18.50 -18.30 4.28
C ALA A 468 -18.34 -17.21 5.36
N ASP A 469 -19.16 -16.15 5.31
CA ASP A 469 -19.15 -15.07 6.30
C ASP A 469 -19.61 -15.58 7.67
N ILE A 470 -20.61 -16.48 7.71
CA ILE A 470 -21.03 -17.15 8.95
C ILE A 470 -19.90 -18.03 9.50
N SER A 471 -19.16 -18.71 8.61
CA SER A 471 -18.01 -19.52 9.03
C SER A 471 -16.89 -18.69 9.64
N GLU A 472 -16.66 -17.47 9.14
CA GLU A 472 -15.74 -16.48 9.72
C GLU A 472 -16.16 -16.13 11.16
N GLU A 473 -17.43 -15.76 11.36
CA GLU A 473 -17.96 -15.45 12.69
C GLU A 473 -17.76 -16.59 13.69
N ILE A 474 -18.05 -17.82 13.26
CA ILE A 474 -17.84 -19.01 14.09
C ILE A 474 -16.35 -19.23 14.38
N ALA A 475 -15.48 -19.12 13.38
CA ALA A 475 -14.04 -19.36 13.54
C ALA A 475 -13.39 -18.36 14.48
N ARG A 476 -13.64 -17.04 14.28
CA ARG A 476 -13.01 -15.96 15.04
C ARG A 476 -13.38 -16.00 16.53
N LEU A 477 -14.66 -16.28 16.86
CA LEU A 477 -15.12 -16.36 18.23
C LEU A 477 -14.88 -17.75 18.88
N HIS A 478 -14.81 -18.80 18.07
CA HIS A 478 -14.31 -20.09 18.55
C HIS A 478 -12.83 -19.97 18.99
N GLY A 479 -12.05 -19.19 18.24
CA GLY A 479 -10.62 -18.95 18.42
C GLY A 479 -9.78 -19.67 17.36
N PHE A 480 -9.08 -18.89 16.53
CA PHE A 480 -8.18 -19.42 15.51
C PHE A 480 -7.05 -20.27 16.10
N ASP A 481 -6.63 -19.96 17.31
CA ASP A 481 -5.62 -20.70 18.09
C ASP A 481 -6.07 -22.14 18.43
N LYS A 482 -7.36 -22.40 18.45
CA LYS A 482 -7.95 -23.73 18.72
C LYS A 482 -8.08 -24.58 17.46
N ILE A 483 -7.95 -23.98 16.28
CA ILE A 483 -8.01 -24.69 14.99
C ILE A 483 -6.65 -25.34 14.73
N LYS A 484 -6.63 -26.65 14.65
CA LYS A 484 -5.39 -27.41 14.44
C LYS A 484 -4.89 -27.23 13.01
N SER A 485 -3.60 -26.97 12.87
CA SER A 485 -2.94 -26.99 11.56
C SER A 485 -2.99 -28.38 10.97
N THR A 486 -3.40 -28.50 9.71
CA THR A 486 -3.46 -29.75 8.97
C THR A 486 -2.59 -29.67 7.72
N LEU A 487 -2.10 -30.82 7.25
CA LEU A 487 -1.42 -30.88 5.96
C LEU A 487 -2.47 -30.72 4.83
N PRO A 488 -2.11 -30.06 3.74
CA PRO A 488 -2.96 -30.01 2.56
C PRO A 488 -3.28 -31.42 2.08
N ASN A 489 -4.55 -31.70 1.87
CA ASN A 489 -5.02 -32.95 1.30
C ASN A 489 -5.65 -32.69 -0.07
N GLY A 490 -5.14 -33.35 -1.09
CA GLY A 490 -5.61 -33.18 -2.46
C GLY A 490 -5.07 -34.25 -3.39
N VAL A 491 -5.65 -34.31 -4.57
CA VAL A 491 -5.14 -35.17 -5.64
C VAL A 491 -3.77 -34.65 -6.06
N SER A 492 -2.77 -35.53 -6.00
CA SER A 492 -1.44 -35.19 -6.50
C SER A 492 -1.51 -34.95 -8.02
N MET A 493 -1.28 -33.74 -8.44
CA MET A 493 -1.16 -33.37 -9.85
C MET A 493 0.30 -33.21 -10.21
N GLN A 494 0.67 -33.69 -11.40
CA GLN A 494 2.00 -33.43 -11.93
C GLN A 494 2.11 -31.93 -12.28
N GLY A 495 2.97 -31.23 -11.57
CA GLY A 495 3.29 -29.84 -11.88
C GLY A 495 3.94 -29.74 -13.26
N THR A 496 3.50 -28.80 -14.08
CA THR A 496 4.07 -28.52 -15.39
C THR A 496 4.39 -27.03 -15.51
N GLN A 497 5.51 -26.72 -16.10
CA GLN A 497 5.85 -25.35 -16.47
C GLN A 497 5.24 -24.99 -17.83
N SER A 498 4.88 -23.72 -18.01
CA SER A 498 4.49 -23.22 -19.33
C SER A 498 5.70 -23.24 -20.29
N ALA A 499 5.43 -23.30 -21.59
CA ALA A 499 6.49 -23.23 -22.60
C ALA A 499 7.34 -21.95 -22.47
N LYS A 500 6.69 -20.82 -22.11
CA LYS A 500 7.38 -19.55 -21.85
C LYS A 500 8.33 -19.66 -20.64
N GLN A 501 7.86 -20.25 -19.54
CA GLN A 501 8.69 -20.41 -18.34
C GLN A 501 9.89 -21.34 -18.61
N THR A 502 9.64 -22.49 -19.25
CA THR A 502 10.71 -23.42 -19.66
C THR A 502 11.73 -22.75 -20.58
N PHE A 503 11.29 -21.88 -21.49
CA PHE A 503 12.18 -21.12 -22.36
C PHE A 503 13.05 -20.15 -21.54
N ILE A 504 12.43 -19.35 -20.67
CA ILE A 504 13.14 -18.38 -19.83
C ILE A 504 14.21 -19.08 -18.98
N ASP A 505 13.85 -20.21 -18.35
CA ASP A 505 14.78 -20.98 -17.51
C ASP A 505 15.97 -21.50 -18.33
N LYS A 506 15.74 -21.97 -19.57
CA LYS A 506 16.80 -22.39 -20.47
C LYS A 506 17.71 -21.23 -20.87
N VAL A 507 17.16 -20.06 -21.15
CA VAL A 507 17.94 -18.86 -21.46
C VAL A 507 18.83 -18.49 -20.28
N LYS A 508 18.26 -18.41 -19.09
CA LYS A 508 19.00 -18.09 -17.86
C LYS A 508 20.10 -19.12 -17.58
N ALA A 509 19.79 -20.40 -17.66
CA ALA A 509 20.77 -21.46 -17.48
C ALA A 509 21.91 -21.37 -18.52
N SER A 510 21.56 -21.12 -19.79
CA SER A 510 22.57 -21.00 -20.86
C SER A 510 23.51 -19.81 -20.66
N LEU A 511 22.95 -18.61 -20.35
CA LEU A 511 23.77 -17.41 -20.13
C LEU A 511 24.63 -17.52 -18.87
N SER A 512 24.05 -18.05 -17.78
CA SER A 512 24.79 -18.27 -16.53
C SER A 512 25.93 -19.28 -16.71
N SER A 513 25.74 -20.36 -17.50
CA SER A 513 26.79 -21.36 -17.77
C SER A 513 27.95 -20.80 -18.60
N GLN A 514 27.73 -19.72 -19.32
CA GLN A 514 28.74 -18.97 -20.04
C GLN A 514 29.46 -17.89 -19.20
N GLY A 515 29.15 -17.81 -17.88
CA GLY A 515 29.83 -16.91 -16.94
C GLY A 515 29.17 -15.53 -16.79
N LEU A 516 27.96 -15.33 -17.31
CA LEU A 516 27.25 -14.09 -17.11
C LEU A 516 26.43 -14.14 -15.80
N TYR A 517 26.33 -13.01 -15.13
CA TYR A 517 25.51 -12.84 -13.93
C TYR A 517 24.13 -12.24 -14.28
N GLU A 518 23.07 -12.86 -13.77
CA GLU A 518 21.72 -12.33 -13.94
C GLU A 518 21.54 -11.07 -13.10
N THR A 519 20.93 -10.05 -13.70
CA THR A 519 20.46 -8.85 -13.00
C THR A 519 18.94 -8.79 -13.04
N ILE A 520 18.36 -8.25 -11.96
CA ILE A 520 16.93 -7.95 -11.86
C ILE A 520 16.83 -6.46 -11.54
N SER A 521 16.20 -5.73 -12.42
CA SER A 521 16.09 -4.27 -12.32
C SER A 521 14.64 -3.81 -12.28
N PHE A 522 14.39 -2.60 -11.81
CA PHE A 522 13.06 -1.99 -11.86
C PHE A 522 12.59 -1.86 -13.31
N ALA A 523 11.30 -2.10 -13.52
CA ALA A 523 10.65 -1.90 -14.82
C ALA A 523 10.34 -0.42 -15.09
N LEU A 524 11.03 0.50 -14.43
CA LEU A 524 10.81 1.93 -14.45
C LEU A 524 12.02 2.67 -15.03
N THR A 525 11.76 3.80 -15.69
CA THR A 525 12.77 4.62 -16.35
C THR A 525 12.34 6.09 -16.41
N ASN A 526 13.12 6.92 -17.07
CA ASN A 526 12.82 8.33 -17.34
C ASN A 526 13.19 8.73 -18.78
N GLU A 527 12.83 9.92 -19.20
CA GLU A 527 13.10 10.42 -20.55
C GLU A 527 14.59 10.63 -20.83
N GLU A 528 15.38 11.01 -19.82
CA GLU A 528 16.82 11.21 -19.97
C GLU A 528 17.53 9.93 -20.41
N THR A 529 17.04 8.79 -19.95
CA THR A 529 17.57 7.47 -20.32
C THR A 529 17.53 7.23 -21.84
N PHE A 530 16.49 7.67 -22.50
CA PHE A 530 16.39 7.53 -23.97
C PHE A 530 17.44 8.36 -24.68
N ASN A 531 17.81 9.53 -24.13
CA ASN A 531 18.89 10.37 -24.66
C ASN A 531 20.24 9.73 -24.40
N LYS A 532 20.48 9.22 -23.18
CA LYS A 532 21.71 8.48 -22.82
C LYS A 532 21.96 7.28 -23.70
N LEU A 533 20.92 6.57 -24.09
CA LEU A 533 20.98 5.41 -24.99
C LEU A 533 21.04 5.78 -26.46
N ASN A 534 21.06 7.07 -26.81
CA ASN A 534 21.08 7.55 -28.20
C ASN A 534 19.88 7.08 -29.03
N ILE A 535 18.73 6.88 -28.40
CA ILE A 535 17.49 6.46 -29.05
C ILE A 535 16.96 7.61 -29.91
N PRO A 536 16.70 7.43 -31.24
CA PRO A 536 16.17 8.47 -32.11
C PRO A 536 14.87 9.10 -31.60
N GLN A 537 14.66 10.38 -31.90
CA GLN A 537 13.50 11.12 -31.37
C GLN A 537 12.16 10.57 -31.88
N ASP A 538 12.13 10.02 -33.08
CA ASP A 538 10.96 9.41 -33.73
C ASP A 538 10.79 7.93 -33.39
N SER A 539 11.69 7.35 -32.57
CA SER A 539 11.65 5.93 -32.25
C SER A 539 10.41 5.55 -31.42
N PRO A 540 9.75 4.42 -31.74
CA PRO A 540 8.68 3.86 -30.90
C PRO A 540 9.09 3.61 -29.44
N LEU A 541 10.38 3.38 -29.19
CA LEU A 541 10.93 3.17 -27.83
C LEU A 541 10.73 4.37 -26.90
N ARG A 542 10.56 5.59 -27.45
CA ARG A 542 10.26 6.79 -26.66
C ARG A 542 8.79 6.91 -26.25
N LYS A 543 7.91 6.12 -26.84
CA LYS A 543 6.50 6.07 -26.45
C LYS A 543 6.36 5.16 -25.24
N ALA A 544 6.72 5.67 -24.07
CA ALA A 544 6.63 4.95 -22.80
C ALA A 544 5.33 5.27 -22.06
N VAL A 545 4.86 4.34 -21.24
CA VAL A 545 3.68 4.53 -20.39
C VAL A 545 4.05 5.41 -19.19
N PRO A 546 3.40 6.56 -18.99
CA PRO A 546 3.60 7.39 -17.82
C PRO A 546 2.88 6.80 -16.60
N ILE A 547 3.51 6.87 -15.43
CA ILE A 547 2.91 6.50 -14.15
C ILE A 547 2.17 7.73 -13.62
N MET A 548 0.92 7.53 -13.22
CA MET A 548 0.04 8.63 -12.79
C MET A 548 0.55 9.34 -11.53
N ASN A 549 1.09 8.59 -10.59
CA ASN A 549 1.63 9.07 -9.31
C ASN A 549 2.95 8.35 -9.00
N PRO A 550 4.06 8.71 -9.70
CA PRO A 550 5.34 8.05 -9.50
C PRO A 550 5.86 8.32 -8.08
N LEU A 551 6.56 7.34 -7.51
CA LEU A 551 7.21 7.48 -6.19
C LEU A 551 8.36 8.51 -6.21
N SER A 552 8.95 8.75 -7.37
CA SER A 552 10.05 9.67 -7.59
C SER A 552 10.02 10.19 -9.02
N ASP A 553 10.43 11.43 -9.22
CA ASP A 553 10.62 12.04 -10.54
C ASP A 553 11.73 11.36 -11.35
N GLU A 554 12.56 10.53 -10.71
CA GLU A 554 13.59 9.75 -11.38
C GLU A 554 13.02 8.56 -12.18
N TYR A 555 11.80 8.11 -11.85
CA TYR A 555 11.20 6.90 -12.44
C TYR A 555 9.73 7.11 -12.85
N PRO A 556 9.42 8.13 -13.66
CA PRO A 556 8.03 8.45 -14.01
C PRO A 556 7.45 7.58 -15.14
N LEU A 557 8.26 6.77 -15.82
CA LEU A 557 7.89 6.00 -17.01
C LEU A 557 8.14 4.51 -16.82
N VAL A 558 7.34 3.68 -17.51
CA VAL A 558 7.61 2.24 -17.62
C VAL A 558 8.59 1.99 -18.77
N ARG A 559 9.58 1.12 -18.55
CA ARG A 559 10.67 0.86 -19.51
C ARG A 559 10.20 0.23 -20.82
N THR A 560 10.82 0.64 -21.93
CA THR A 560 10.62 0.08 -23.27
C THR A 560 11.84 -0.71 -23.76
N THR A 561 12.94 -0.71 -23.01
CA THR A 561 14.17 -1.48 -23.27
C THR A 561 14.81 -1.93 -21.96
N LEU A 562 15.55 -3.04 -21.96
CA LEU A 562 16.36 -3.49 -20.83
C LEU A 562 17.73 -2.81 -20.76
N LEU A 563 18.17 -2.19 -21.85
CA LEU A 563 19.55 -1.63 -21.93
C LEU A 563 19.78 -0.52 -20.93
N SER A 564 18.74 0.26 -20.57
CA SER A 564 18.83 1.28 -19.53
C SER A 564 19.37 0.70 -18.22
N SER A 565 18.70 -0.34 -17.74
CA SER A 565 19.03 -1.01 -16.48
C SER A 565 20.39 -1.72 -16.55
N ILE A 566 20.70 -2.33 -17.68
CA ILE A 566 22.01 -2.99 -17.91
C ILE A 566 23.15 -1.97 -17.80
N PHE A 567 23.03 -0.79 -18.44
CA PHE A 567 24.05 0.26 -18.36
C PHE A 567 24.18 0.86 -16.97
N ASP A 568 23.09 1.07 -16.26
CA ASP A 568 23.11 1.57 -14.87
C ASP A 568 23.82 0.58 -13.95
N ASN A 569 23.54 -0.73 -14.09
CA ASN A 569 24.21 -1.77 -13.33
C ASN A 569 25.70 -1.87 -13.70
N LEU A 570 26.03 -1.77 -14.97
CA LEU A 570 27.41 -1.77 -15.44
C LEU A 570 28.20 -0.58 -14.89
N ALA A 571 27.67 0.63 -15.03
CA ALA A 571 28.30 1.85 -14.52
C ALA A 571 28.53 1.78 -13.00
N ARG A 572 27.53 1.27 -12.25
CA ARG A 572 27.62 1.08 -10.80
C ARG A 572 28.72 0.09 -10.42
N ASN A 573 28.87 -1.03 -11.15
CA ASN A 573 29.92 -2.00 -10.91
C ASN A 573 31.30 -1.41 -11.20
N LEU A 574 31.46 -0.75 -12.33
CA LEU A 574 32.74 -0.11 -12.72
C LEU A 574 33.14 0.99 -11.73
N ALA A 575 32.19 1.78 -11.23
CA ALA A 575 32.45 2.80 -10.20
C ALA A 575 32.95 2.16 -8.88
N ARG A 576 32.57 0.92 -8.60
CA ARG A 576 33.03 0.12 -7.45
C ARG A 576 34.30 -0.68 -7.72
N LYS A 577 34.96 -0.43 -8.84
CA LYS A 577 36.20 -1.12 -9.23
C LYS A 577 36.04 -2.60 -9.59
N ASN A 578 34.82 -3.02 -9.91
CA ASN A 578 34.60 -4.30 -10.56
C ASN A 578 34.83 -4.11 -12.04
N ASP A 579 36.06 -4.41 -12.47
CA ASP A 579 36.56 -4.06 -13.82
C ASP A 579 36.18 -5.07 -14.90
N ASP A 580 35.94 -6.31 -14.52
CA ASP A 580 35.58 -7.44 -15.39
C ASP A 580 34.10 -7.79 -15.09
N VAL A 581 33.22 -7.39 -15.98
CA VAL A 581 31.77 -7.48 -15.74
C VAL A 581 31.09 -8.14 -16.94
N ALA A 582 30.29 -9.17 -16.66
CA ALA A 582 29.47 -9.87 -17.64
C ALA A 582 28.05 -10.01 -17.03
N LEU A 583 27.09 -9.28 -17.54
CA LEU A 583 25.73 -9.20 -17.02
C LEU A 583 24.71 -9.58 -18.08
N PHE A 584 23.57 -10.11 -17.63
CA PHE A 584 22.37 -10.24 -18.45
C PHE A 584 21.10 -10.03 -17.64
N GLU A 585 20.03 -9.68 -18.32
CA GLU A 585 18.68 -9.58 -17.77
C GLU A 585 17.68 -10.22 -18.73
N VAL A 586 16.74 -10.99 -18.18
CA VAL A 586 15.56 -11.49 -18.87
C VAL A 586 14.36 -10.83 -18.20
N GLY A 587 13.73 -9.89 -18.87
CA GLY A 587 12.69 -9.07 -18.28
C GLY A 587 11.66 -8.56 -19.28
N SER A 588 10.54 -8.08 -18.75
CA SER A 588 9.48 -7.47 -19.56
C SER A 588 9.77 -6.00 -19.85
N VAL A 589 9.44 -5.59 -21.05
CA VAL A 589 9.32 -4.19 -21.50
C VAL A 589 7.89 -3.95 -21.99
N PHE A 590 7.46 -2.68 -21.99
CA PHE A 590 6.05 -2.35 -22.16
C PHE A 590 5.86 -1.32 -23.25
N PHE A 591 4.94 -1.60 -24.18
CA PHE A 591 4.62 -0.73 -25.29
C PHE A 591 3.15 -0.32 -25.23
N PRO A 592 2.83 0.98 -25.08
CA PRO A 592 1.45 1.43 -25.11
C PRO A 592 0.88 1.32 -26.52
N LYS A 593 -0.36 0.87 -26.65
CA LYS A 593 -1.07 0.84 -27.94
C LYS A 593 -1.49 2.25 -28.37
N ALA A 594 -1.82 3.09 -27.39
CA ALA A 594 -2.15 4.50 -27.58
C ALA A 594 -1.72 5.32 -26.34
N LEU A 595 -1.52 6.62 -26.53
CA LEU A 595 -1.32 7.60 -25.45
C LEU A 595 -2.36 8.73 -25.63
N PRO A 596 -3.10 9.13 -24.59
CA PRO A 596 -3.09 8.54 -23.24
C PRO A 596 -3.53 7.08 -23.22
N VAL A 597 -3.06 6.32 -22.22
CA VAL A 597 -3.33 4.88 -22.09
C VAL A 597 -4.80 4.65 -21.77
N THR A 598 -5.50 3.87 -22.62
CA THR A 598 -6.91 3.48 -22.42
C THR A 598 -7.08 1.97 -22.23
N GLU A 599 -6.05 1.20 -22.55
CA GLU A 599 -6.01 -0.25 -22.39
C GLU A 599 -4.60 -0.70 -21.98
N LEU A 600 -4.46 -1.93 -21.51
CA LEU A 600 -3.17 -2.46 -21.06
C LEU A 600 -2.13 -2.43 -22.19
N PRO A 601 -0.88 -2.01 -21.90
CA PRO A 601 0.21 -2.03 -22.85
C PRO A 601 0.58 -3.46 -23.24
N ASP A 602 1.21 -3.61 -24.41
CA ASP A 602 1.82 -4.88 -24.79
C ASP A 602 3.06 -5.16 -23.95
N GLU A 603 3.05 -6.29 -23.26
CA GLU A 603 4.16 -6.78 -22.45
C GLU A 603 5.01 -7.74 -23.26
N VAL A 604 6.26 -7.36 -23.55
CA VAL A 604 7.19 -8.14 -24.35
C VAL A 604 8.40 -8.54 -23.51
N VAL A 605 8.70 -9.85 -23.45
CA VAL A 605 9.90 -10.33 -22.79
C VAL A 605 11.11 -10.14 -23.70
N LYS A 606 12.11 -9.43 -23.19
CA LYS A 606 13.41 -9.22 -23.83
C LYS A 606 14.51 -9.92 -23.06
N ILE A 607 15.60 -10.16 -23.74
CA ILE A 607 16.84 -10.66 -23.19
C ILE A 607 17.92 -9.65 -23.60
N ALA A 608 18.65 -9.11 -22.65
CA ALA A 608 19.75 -8.21 -22.93
C ALA A 608 20.95 -8.53 -22.04
N GLY A 609 22.13 -8.19 -22.49
CA GLY A 609 23.34 -8.34 -21.69
C GLY A 609 24.48 -7.47 -22.17
N ALA A 610 25.49 -7.36 -21.31
CA ALA A 610 26.70 -6.58 -21.54
C ALA A 610 27.93 -7.29 -20.97
N ILE A 611 29.04 -7.21 -21.69
CA ILE A 611 30.33 -7.69 -21.24
C ILE A 611 31.42 -6.61 -21.42
N THR A 612 32.32 -6.54 -20.46
CA THR A 612 33.50 -5.64 -20.50
C THR A 612 34.62 -6.17 -19.62
N GLY A 613 35.81 -5.70 -19.85
CA GLY A 613 36.99 -6.08 -19.07
C GLY A 613 37.75 -7.26 -19.66
N ARG A 614 38.34 -8.09 -18.83
CA ARG A 614 39.15 -9.23 -19.24
C ARG A 614 38.26 -10.43 -19.58
N ARG A 615 38.71 -11.21 -20.57
CA ARG A 615 38.08 -12.47 -20.97
C ARG A 615 38.14 -13.52 -19.86
N ASN A 616 39.27 -13.62 -19.19
CA ASN A 616 39.50 -14.53 -18.07
C ASN A 616 39.96 -13.75 -16.84
N ALA A 617 39.70 -14.28 -15.67
CA ALA A 617 40.23 -13.73 -14.43
C ALA A 617 41.78 -13.72 -14.50
N GLN A 618 42.40 -12.70 -13.90
CA GLN A 618 43.86 -12.58 -13.89
C GLN A 618 44.50 -13.80 -13.20
N GLY A 619 45.35 -14.47 -13.93
CA GLY A 619 46.05 -15.64 -13.45
C GLY A 619 47.44 -15.78 -14.12
N TRP A 620 48.31 -16.51 -13.47
CA TRP A 620 49.70 -16.74 -13.99
C TRP A 620 49.72 -17.65 -15.25
N ASN A 621 48.69 -18.43 -15.47
CA ASN A 621 48.54 -19.41 -16.54
C ASN A 621 47.54 -19.04 -17.63
N GLN A 622 47.10 -17.79 -17.65
CA GLN A 622 46.11 -17.31 -18.61
C GLN A 622 46.55 -15.99 -19.25
N ALA A 623 46.25 -15.81 -20.54
CA ALA A 623 46.47 -14.56 -21.23
C ALA A 623 45.58 -13.46 -20.64
N ASN A 624 46.09 -12.24 -20.58
CA ASN A 624 45.40 -11.07 -20.06
C ASN A 624 44.63 -10.36 -21.20
N ASP A 625 43.91 -11.14 -22.01
CA ASP A 625 43.16 -10.61 -23.14
C ASP A 625 41.88 -9.95 -22.68
N MET A 626 41.54 -8.85 -23.33
CA MET A 626 40.27 -8.15 -23.12
C MET A 626 39.18 -8.84 -23.95
N VAL A 627 37.94 -8.77 -23.45
CA VAL A 627 36.74 -9.19 -24.22
C VAL A 627 36.63 -8.35 -25.49
N ASP A 628 36.09 -8.96 -26.54
CA ASP A 628 35.90 -8.31 -27.83
C ASP A 628 34.50 -8.63 -28.42
N PHE A 629 34.28 -8.16 -29.65
CA PHE A 629 33.02 -8.41 -30.36
C PHE A 629 32.75 -9.92 -30.52
N TYR A 630 33.79 -10.73 -30.72
CA TYR A 630 33.60 -12.15 -30.95
C TYR A 630 33.23 -12.92 -29.70
N ASP A 631 33.61 -12.43 -28.52
CA ASP A 631 33.13 -12.99 -27.24
C ASP A 631 31.61 -12.79 -27.10
N ALA A 632 31.11 -11.59 -27.34
CA ALA A 632 29.67 -11.30 -27.29
C ALA A 632 28.91 -12.06 -28.38
N LYS A 633 29.48 -12.19 -29.59
CA LYS A 633 28.94 -12.98 -30.70
C LYS A 633 28.86 -14.46 -30.31
N GLY A 634 29.91 -15.01 -29.72
CA GLY A 634 29.98 -16.38 -29.25
C GLY A 634 28.94 -16.72 -28.21
N ILE A 635 28.70 -15.81 -27.26
CA ILE A 635 27.61 -15.93 -26.24
C ILE A 635 26.26 -16.15 -26.92
N ILE A 636 25.95 -15.35 -27.94
CA ILE A 636 24.70 -15.48 -28.68
C ILE A 636 24.61 -16.74 -29.51
N GLU A 637 25.71 -17.12 -30.16
CA GLU A 637 25.78 -18.36 -30.95
C GLU A 637 25.54 -19.59 -30.06
N GLU A 638 26.17 -19.64 -28.89
CA GLU A 638 25.98 -20.70 -27.91
C GLU A 638 24.56 -20.69 -27.33
N LEU A 639 24.00 -19.52 -26.99
CA LEU A 639 22.62 -19.42 -26.55
C LEU A 639 21.65 -19.97 -27.59
N LEU A 640 21.80 -19.57 -28.86
CA LEU A 640 20.96 -20.04 -29.96
C LEU A 640 21.12 -21.56 -30.20
N ALA A 641 22.35 -22.11 -30.07
CA ALA A 641 22.61 -23.54 -30.15
C ALA A 641 21.89 -24.30 -29.00
N ASN A 642 22.01 -23.83 -27.76
CA ASN A 642 21.32 -24.40 -26.60
C ASN A 642 19.79 -24.34 -26.72
N LEU A 643 19.28 -23.29 -27.34
CA LEU A 643 17.86 -23.15 -27.68
C LEU A 643 17.45 -23.87 -28.96
N ARG A 644 18.41 -24.52 -29.65
CA ARG A 644 18.24 -25.26 -30.92
C ARG A 644 17.69 -24.39 -32.06
N VAL A 645 18.05 -23.12 -32.06
CA VAL A 645 17.78 -22.22 -33.18
C VAL A 645 18.92 -22.35 -34.18
N THR A 646 18.67 -23.03 -35.31
CA THR A 646 19.64 -23.29 -36.35
C THR A 646 19.29 -22.60 -37.66
N ARG A 647 20.24 -22.52 -38.60
CA ARG A 647 20.04 -21.93 -39.94
C ARG A 647 19.58 -20.47 -39.88
N TYR A 648 20.33 -19.64 -39.21
CA TYR A 648 20.26 -18.19 -39.23
C TYR A 648 21.42 -17.62 -40.06
N THR A 649 21.32 -16.36 -40.45
CA THR A 649 22.40 -15.58 -41.08
C THR A 649 22.85 -14.49 -40.13
N VAL A 650 24.11 -14.12 -40.22
CA VAL A 650 24.68 -12.97 -39.49
C VAL A 650 25.05 -11.93 -40.52
N GLU A 651 24.49 -10.73 -40.38
CA GLU A 651 24.66 -9.65 -41.34
C GLU A 651 25.07 -8.38 -40.58
N THR A 652 25.75 -7.47 -41.27
CA THR A 652 25.99 -6.12 -40.72
C THR A 652 24.68 -5.38 -40.51
N GLY A 653 24.58 -4.60 -39.46
CA GLY A 653 23.36 -3.87 -39.13
C GLY A 653 23.62 -2.59 -38.36
N THR A 654 22.53 -1.97 -37.94
CA THR A 654 22.58 -0.77 -37.12
C THR A 654 21.67 -0.94 -35.89
N HIS A 655 22.13 -0.35 -34.80
CA HIS A 655 21.36 -0.31 -33.56
C HIS A 655 21.64 1.03 -32.84
N TYR A 656 20.66 1.64 -32.22
CA TYR A 656 20.77 2.99 -31.64
C TYR A 656 21.88 3.11 -30.58
N ALA A 657 22.10 2.07 -29.81
CA ALA A 657 23.11 2.07 -28.73
C ALA A 657 24.46 1.46 -29.15
N MET A 658 24.60 0.95 -30.38
CA MET A 658 25.80 0.27 -30.84
C MET A 658 26.57 1.07 -31.89
N HIS A 659 27.84 0.79 -32.01
CA HIS A 659 28.71 1.39 -33.01
C HIS A 659 28.29 0.94 -34.42
N PRO A 660 28.04 1.83 -35.38
CA PRO A 660 27.48 1.46 -36.69
C PRO A 660 28.39 0.53 -37.52
N GLY A 661 29.72 0.61 -37.36
CA GLY A 661 30.67 -0.29 -38.03
C GLY A 661 30.97 -1.58 -37.29
N LYS A 662 30.38 -1.83 -36.10
CA LYS A 662 30.67 -2.99 -35.24
C LYS A 662 29.38 -3.58 -34.67
N THR A 663 28.33 -3.64 -35.49
CA THR A 663 27.00 -4.20 -35.13
C THR A 663 26.64 -5.31 -36.08
N ALA A 664 26.21 -6.44 -35.53
CA ALA A 664 25.71 -7.58 -36.29
C ALA A 664 24.26 -7.93 -35.92
N LEU A 665 23.46 -8.30 -36.90
CA LEU A 665 22.11 -8.81 -36.78
C LEU A 665 22.09 -10.30 -37.08
N PHE A 666 21.56 -11.08 -36.15
CA PHE A 666 21.26 -12.49 -36.39
C PHE A 666 19.83 -12.56 -36.93
N LYS A 667 19.68 -13.09 -38.15
CA LYS A 667 18.38 -13.15 -38.84
C LYS A 667 17.99 -14.58 -39.16
N LYS A 668 16.69 -14.84 -38.97
CA LYS A 668 16.09 -16.09 -39.44
C LYS A 668 14.84 -15.78 -40.26
N GLY A 669 14.93 -16.03 -41.57
CA GLY A 669 13.93 -15.52 -42.50
C GLY A 669 13.94 -13.99 -42.53
N ARG A 670 12.82 -13.37 -42.21
CA ARG A 670 12.70 -11.89 -42.12
C ARG A 670 12.92 -11.33 -40.74
N ASP A 671 12.94 -12.19 -39.70
CA ASP A 671 12.96 -11.77 -38.32
C ASP A 671 14.40 -11.59 -37.83
N VAL A 672 14.68 -10.52 -37.11
CA VAL A 672 15.88 -10.30 -36.32
C VAL A 672 15.69 -11.04 -35.00
N ILE A 673 16.46 -12.08 -34.75
CA ILE A 673 16.39 -12.91 -33.55
C ILE A 673 17.35 -12.44 -32.46
N ALA A 674 18.46 -11.81 -32.83
CA ALA A 674 19.40 -11.19 -31.92
C ALA A 674 20.17 -10.05 -32.61
N THR A 675 20.59 -9.08 -31.80
CA THR A 675 21.50 -8.00 -32.21
C THR A 675 22.66 -7.99 -31.23
N VAL A 676 23.88 -7.87 -31.74
CA VAL A 676 25.12 -7.83 -30.95
C VAL A 676 26.08 -6.78 -31.51
N GLY A 677 26.77 -6.06 -30.63
CA GLY A 677 27.74 -5.08 -31.09
C GLY A 677 28.53 -4.38 -29.98
N GLU A 678 29.54 -3.65 -30.41
CA GLU A 678 30.28 -2.72 -29.53
C GLU A 678 29.36 -1.50 -29.24
N VAL A 679 29.34 -1.06 -27.99
CA VAL A 679 28.54 0.10 -27.60
C VAL A 679 29.05 1.38 -28.26
N HIS A 680 28.15 2.24 -28.68
CA HIS A 680 28.46 3.53 -29.27
C HIS A 680 29.21 4.44 -28.27
N PRO A 681 30.33 5.09 -28.65
CA PRO A 681 31.10 5.96 -27.73
C PRO A 681 30.30 7.04 -27.02
N ALA A 682 29.29 7.61 -27.69
CA ALA A 682 28.41 8.60 -27.08
C ALA A 682 27.56 8.00 -25.92
N VAL A 683 27.10 6.76 -26.04
CA VAL A 683 26.38 6.03 -24.99
C VAL A 683 27.31 5.75 -23.81
N LEU A 684 28.53 5.25 -24.06
CA LEU A 684 29.52 5.03 -23.00
C LEU A 684 29.81 6.32 -22.23
N SER A 685 30.03 7.42 -22.95
CA SER A 685 30.27 8.73 -22.34
C SER A 685 29.09 9.19 -21.48
N ALA A 686 27.85 8.99 -21.92
CA ALA A 686 26.64 9.38 -21.19
C ALA A 686 26.45 8.62 -19.86
N TYR A 687 26.98 7.39 -19.78
CA TYR A 687 27.01 6.59 -18.55
C TYR A 687 28.35 6.67 -17.78
N GLY A 688 29.28 7.52 -18.20
CA GLY A 688 30.60 7.69 -17.56
C GLY A 688 31.51 6.46 -17.68
N ILE A 689 31.29 5.63 -18.70
CA ILE A 689 32.06 4.41 -18.95
C ILE A 689 33.20 4.70 -19.92
N THR A 690 34.43 4.40 -19.54
CA THR A 690 35.65 4.67 -20.32
C THR A 690 36.23 3.44 -21.03
N LYS A 691 35.69 2.25 -20.71
CA LYS A 691 36.15 0.96 -21.29
C LYS A 691 35.23 0.56 -22.45
N PRO A 692 35.74 -0.21 -23.44
CA PRO A 692 34.90 -0.83 -24.44
C PRO A 692 33.91 -1.79 -23.77
N VAL A 693 32.67 -1.75 -24.24
CA VAL A 693 31.58 -2.62 -23.79
C VAL A 693 30.94 -3.24 -25.03
N TYR A 694 30.63 -4.52 -24.94
CA TYR A 694 29.89 -5.24 -25.96
C TYR A 694 28.54 -5.65 -25.38
N ILE A 695 27.49 -5.42 -26.14
CA ILE A 695 26.09 -5.67 -25.71
C ILE A 695 25.37 -6.57 -26.72
N PHE A 696 24.38 -7.25 -26.24
CA PHE A 696 23.43 -7.99 -27.04
C PHE A 696 21.99 -7.77 -26.58
N GLU A 697 21.04 -7.88 -27.50
CA GLU A 697 19.61 -7.81 -27.25
C GLU A 697 18.86 -8.82 -28.12
N LEU A 698 17.88 -9.53 -27.52
CA LEU A 698 17.01 -10.48 -28.20
C LEU A 698 15.55 -10.27 -27.79
N ASP A 699 14.64 -10.58 -28.71
CA ASP A 699 13.21 -10.70 -28.43
C ASP A 699 12.87 -12.16 -28.12
N ALA A 700 12.44 -12.43 -26.88
CA ALA A 700 12.16 -13.79 -26.42
C ALA A 700 11.07 -14.47 -27.24
N THR A 701 10.01 -13.73 -27.62
CA THR A 701 8.91 -14.27 -28.40
C THR A 701 9.36 -14.69 -29.79
N THR A 702 10.19 -13.83 -30.40
CA THR A 702 10.75 -14.11 -31.73
C THR A 702 11.68 -15.31 -31.71
N VAL A 703 12.55 -15.44 -30.69
CA VAL A 703 13.45 -16.58 -30.54
C VAL A 703 12.67 -17.87 -30.30
N MET A 704 11.66 -17.84 -29.41
CA MET A 704 10.80 -19.00 -29.13
C MET A 704 10.11 -19.57 -30.38
N LYS A 705 9.69 -18.69 -31.29
CA LYS A 705 9.08 -19.09 -32.55
C LYS A 705 9.94 -20.03 -33.38
N TYR A 706 11.27 -19.88 -33.26
CA TYR A 706 12.22 -20.63 -34.05
C TYR A 706 12.92 -21.77 -33.30
N MET A 707 12.60 -21.96 -32.02
CA MET A 707 13.16 -23.03 -31.22
C MET A 707 12.63 -24.40 -31.68
N ALA A 708 13.50 -25.36 -31.89
CA ALA A 708 13.08 -26.73 -32.22
C ALA A 708 12.46 -27.41 -30.99
N LYS A 709 11.29 -28.05 -31.17
CA LYS A 709 10.58 -28.73 -30.08
C LYS A 709 11.29 -30.03 -29.63
N ASP A 710 11.75 -30.83 -30.59
CA ASP A 710 12.25 -32.16 -30.34
C ASP A 710 13.71 -32.32 -30.77
N LEU A 711 14.47 -33.06 -29.95
CA LEU A 711 15.79 -33.50 -30.32
C LEU A 711 15.64 -34.79 -31.15
N LYS A 712 16.11 -34.71 -32.42
CA LYS A 712 16.17 -35.92 -33.26
C LYS A 712 17.52 -36.56 -33.10
N TYR A 713 17.55 -37.84 -32.73
CA TYR A 713 18.74 -38.59 -32.70
C TYR A 713 19.36 -38.73 -34.12
N LYS A 714 20.66 -38.46 -34.24
CA LYS A 714 21.44 -38.74 -35.45
C LYS A 714 22.54 -39.70 -35.06
N ALA A 715 22.60 -40.83 -35.78
CA ALA A 715 23.64 -41.83 -35.52
C ALA A 715 25.05 -41.25 -35.71
N LEU A 716 25.96 -41.67 -34.86
CA LEU A 716 27.36 -41.29 -34.99
C LEU A 716 27.92 -41.85 -36.30
N PRO A 717 28.78 -41.09 -37.01
CA PRO A 717 29.44 -41.59 -38.22
C PRO A 717 30.29 -42.82 -37.92
N LYS A 718 30.22 -43.80 -38.78
CA LYS A 718 31.02 -45.05 -38.65
C LYS A 718 32.41 -44.95 -39.27
N TYR A 719 32.60 -43.96 -40.14
CA TYR A 719 33.83 -43.80 -40.88
C TYR A 719 34.56 -42.52 -40.48
N PRO A 720 35.89 -42.47 -40.48
CA PRO A 720 36.69 -41.33 -40.10
C PRO A 720 36.48 -40.15 -41.04
N ALA A 721 36.60 -38.96 -40.48
CA ALA A 721 36.62 -37.72 -41.24
C ALA A 721 38.02 -37.41 -41.76
N THR A 722 38.08 -36.63 -42.82
CA THR A 722 39.35 -36.10 -43.37
C THR A 722 39.24 -34.60 -43.50
N SER A 723 40.25 -33.85 -43.10
CA SER A 723 40.26 -32.40 -43.23
C SER A 723 41.26 -31.91 -44.33
N ARG A 724 40.94 -30.75 -44.90
CA ARG A 724 41.77 -29.99 -45.83
C ARG A 724 41.74 -28.51 -45.43
N ASP A 725 42.91 -27.93 -45.38
CA ASP A 725 43.07 -26.51 -45.11
C ASP A 725 43.14 -25.73 -46.41
N LEU A 726 42.46 -24.59 -46.46
CA LEU A 726 42.35 -23.72 -47.61
C LEU A 726 42.55 -22.27 -47.19
N ALA A 727 43.69 -21.68 -47.60
CA ALA A 727 43.93 -20.27 -47.34
C ALA A 727 43.64 -19.44 -48.61
N MET A 728 42.78 -18.40 -48.46
CA MET A 728 42.33 -17.58 -49.58
C MET A 728 42.61 -16.12 -49.30
N LEU A 729 43.12 -15.42 -50.34
CA LEU A 729 43.21 -13.96 -50.37
C LEU A 729 41.90 -13.39 -50.97
N VAL A 730 41.26 -12.53 -50.23
CA VAL A 730 40.01 -11.87 -50.65
C VAL A 730 40.05 -10.38 -50.31
N ASP A 731 39.20 -9.59 -50.92
CA ASP A 731 39.04 -8.16 -50.58
C ASP A 731 38.58 -8.02 -49.13
N VAL A 732 39.02 -6.95 -48.46
CA VAL A 732 38.75 -6.72 -47.03
C VAL A 732 37.26 -6.69 -46.71
N ASP A 733 36.42 -6.24 -47.67
CA ASP A 733 34.99 -6.12 -47.53
C ASP A 733 34.19 -7.43 -47.68
N VAL A 734 34.84 -8.50 -48.15
CA VAL A 734 34.18 -9.80 -48.34
C VAL A 734 33.93 -10.46 -46.97
N ASN A 735 32.69 -10.79 -46.68
CA ASN A 735 32.33 -11.46 -45.44
C ASN A 735 32.72 -12.95 -45.46
N ALA A 736 33.34 -13.45 -44.37
CA ALA A 736 33.64 -14.86 -44.21
C ALA A 736 32.40 -15.76 -44.33
N ALA A 737 31.25 -15.34 -43.80
CA ALA A 737 30.00 -16.08 -43.90
C ALA A 737 29.52 -16.30 -45.35
N ASP A 738 29.76 -15.36 -46.25
CA ASP A 738 29.39 -15.52 -47.67
C ASP A 738 30.34 -16.53 -48.37
N ILE A 739 31.60 -16.54 -47.95
CA ILE A 739 32.60 -17.53 -48.39
C ILE A 739 32.20 -18.93 -47.91
N GLU A 740 31.90 -19.10 -46.63
CA GLU A 740 31.45 -20.37 -46.03
C GLU A 740 30.16 -20.90 -46.72
N LYS A 741 29.22 -20.03 -47.03
CA LYS A 741 28.01 -20.38 -47.77
C LYS A 741 28.31 -20.83 -49.20
N ALA A 742 29.25 -20.17 -49.88
CA ALA A 742 29.66 -20.54 -51.20
C ALA A 742 30.43 -21.88 -51.17
N MET A 743 31.33 -22.10 -50.19
CA MET A 743 32.01 -23.37 -49.95
C MET A 743 31.03 -24.54 -49.72
N THR A 744 30.09 -24.32 -48.80
CA THR A 744 29.04 -25.33 -48.50
C THR A 744 28.24 -25.72 -49.72
N LYS A 745 27.89 -24.74 -50.56
CA LYS A 745 27.14 -24.98 -51.81
C LYS A 745 27.96 -25.70 -52.85
N ALA A 746 29.28 -25.44 -52.93
CA ALA A 746 30.17 -26.04 -53.93
C ALA A 746 30.65 -27.43 -53.56
N ALA A 747 30.88 -27.68 -52.26
CA ALA A 747 31.48 -28.93 -51.76
C ALA A 747 30.57 -30.17 -51.81
N GLY A 748 29.24 -29.98 -51.85
CA GLY A 748 28.29 -31.08 -51.83
C GLY A 748 28.08 -31.70 -50.45
N GLN A 749 27.51 -32.93 -50.41
CA GLN A 749 26.95 -33.55 -49.19
C GLN A 749 28.02 -34.05 -48.18
N ASN A 750 29.25 -34.28 -48.62
CA ASN A 750 30.29 -34.84 -47.77
C ASN A 750 31.04 -33.80 -46.90
N LEU A 751 30.89 -32.51 -47.17
CA LEU A 751 31.40 -31.45 -46.31
C LEU A 751 30.51 -31.34 -45.05
N THR A 752 31.08 -31.69 -43.91
CA THR A 752 30.36 -31.70 -42.65
C THR A 752 30.65 -30.50 -41.78
N GLN A 753 31.82 -29.86 -41.91
CA GLN A 753 32.22 -28.74 -41.10
C GLN A 753 33.17 -27.83 -41.88
N ILE A 754 33.00 -26.52 -41.66
CA ILE A 754 33.91 -25.46 -42.08
C ILE A 754 34.32 -24.70 -40.85
N THR A 755 35.60 -24.52 -40.64
CA THR A 755 36.15 -23.75 -39.52
C THR A 755 37.09 -22.70 -40.03
N LEU A 756 36.80 -21.42 -39.86
CA LEU A 756 37.72 -20.32 -40.05
C LEU A 756 38.69 -20.29 -38.87
N PHE A 757 39.95 -20.60 -39.05
CA PHE A 757 40.93 -20.71 -37.98
C PHE A 757 41.99 -19.62 -37.99
N ASP A 758 42.13 -18.86 -39.11
CA ASP A 758 43.03 -17.71 -39.16
C ASP A 758 42.48 -16.60 -40.06
N VAL A 759 42.68 -15.37 -39.61
CA VAL A 759 42.40 -14.13 -40.37
C VAL A 759 43.61 -13.25 -40.29
N TYR A 760 44.31 -13.05 -41.41
CA TYR A 760 45.53 -12.29 -41.46
C TYR A 760 45.43 -11.06 -42.40
N THR A 761 45.76 -9.88 -41.83
CA THR A 761 45.73 -8.57 -42.52
C THR A 761 47.10 -7.85 -42.48
N GLY A 762 48.18 -8.61 -42.26
CA GLY A 762 49.54 -8.07 -42.06
C GLY A 762 50.28 -7.77 -43.34
N LYS A 763 51.57 -7.38 -43.20
CA LYS A 763 52.48 -6.92 -44.28
C LYS A 763 52.65 -7.86 -45.46
N GLN A 764 52.26 -9.13 -45.31
CA GLN A 764 52.41 -10.14 -46.38
C GLN A 764 51.15 -10.30 -47.24
N VAL A 765 50.16 -9.42 -47.03
CA VAL A 765 48.95 -9.37 -47.83
C VAL A 765 48.86 -8.01 -48.52
N GLU A 766 48.43 -7.97 -49.74
CA GLU A 766 48.22 -6.75 -50.51
C GLU A 766 47.27 -5.78 -49.78
N GLU A 767 47.57 -4.49 -49.91
CA GLU A 767 46.69 -3.44 -49.32
C GLU A 767 45.26 -3.58 -49.88
N GLY A 768 44.26 -3.51 -49.03
CA GLY A 768 42.84 -3.73 -49.36
C GLY A 768 42.39 -5.20 -49.38
N LYS A 769 43.30 -6.15 -49.07
CA LYS A 769 42.95 -7.56 -48.97
C LYS A 769 43.21 -8.15 -47.59
N LYS A 770 42.57 -9.29 -47.34
CA LYS A 770 42.80 -10.14 -46.16
C LYS A 770 42.95 -11.63 -46.58
N SER A 771 43.73 -12.36 -45.81
CA SER A 771 43.83 -13.81 -45.93
C SER A 771 42.88 -14.49 -44.93
N LEU A 772 42.06 -15.38 -45.44
CA LEU A 772 41.18 -16.22 -44.62
C LEU A 772 41.59 -17.67 -44.77
N ALA A 773 41.90 -18.35 -43.68
CA ALA A 773 42.24 -19.75 -43.67
C ALA A 773 41.15 -20.61 -43.05
N PHE A 774 40.60 -21.51 -43.84
CA PHE A 774 39.51 -22.41 -43.46
C PHE A 774 40.01 -23.86 -43.42
N SER A 775 39.57 -24.58 -42.38
CA SER A 775 39.67 -26.03 -42.30
C SER A 775 38.34 -26.64 -42.72
N LEU A 776 38.39 -27.47 -43.75
CA LEU A 776 37.19 -28.13 -44.36
C LEU A 776 37.20 -29.59 -43.97
N THR A 777 36.23 -30.05 -43.20
CA THR A 777 36.09 -31.45 -42.77
C THR A 777 35.10 -32.18 -43.65
N PHE A 778 35.54 -33.22 -44.28
CA PHE A 778 34.76 -34.11 -45.14
C PHE A 778 34.53 -35.44 -44.44
N GLN A 779 33.31 -35.96 -44.50
CA GLN A 779 32.94 -37.24 -43.90
C GLN A 779 31.74 -37.85 -44.64
N SER A 780 31.78 -39.17 -44.87
CA SER A 780 30.62 -39.94 -45.39
C SER A 780 30.10 -40.89 -44.35
N ASN A 781 28.79 -41.12 -44.33
CA ASN A 781 28.18 -42.15 -43.50
C ASN A 781 28.33 -43.57 -44.06
N ASP A 782 28.74 -43.73 -45.32
CA ASP A 782 28.68 -44.98 -46.04
C ASP A 782 30.07 -45.62 -46.24
N LYS A 783 31.13 -44.75 -46.23
CA LYS A 783 32.50 -45.21 -46.49
C LYS A 783 33.52 -44.20 -46.02
N THR A 784 34.80 -44.64 -45.93
CA THR A 784 35.97 -43.73 -45.78
C THR A 784 36.17 -43.00 -47.10
N LEU A 785 36.29 -41.66 -47.07
CA LEU A 785 36.52 -40.87 -48.27
C LEU A 785 38.03 -40.95 -48.67
N THR A 786 38.31 -41.08 -49.97
CA THR A 786 39.64 -41.01 -50.52
C THR A 786 39.95 -39.62 -51.06
N ASP A 787 41.29 -39.35 -51.26
CA ASP A 787 41.75 -38.08 -51.83
C ASP A 787 41.12 -37.83 -53.24
N ALA A 788 40.96 -38.86 -54.02
CA ALA A 788 40.35 -38.79 -55.37
C ALA A 788 38.85 -38.35 -55.32
N GLU A 789 38.19 -38.46 -54.15
CA GLU A 789 36.77 -38.00 -53.97
C GLU A 789 36.72 -36.62 -53.34
N ILE A 790 37.75 -36.21 -52.58
CA ILE A 790 37.77 -34.91 -51.87
C ILE A 790 38.32 -33.84 -52.80
N ASP A 791 39.47 -34.15 -53.56
CA ASP A 791 40.14 -33.14 -54.36
C ASP A 791 39.23 -32.47 -55.43
N PRO A 792 38.31 -33.18 -56.13
CA PRO A 792 37.39 -32.54 -57.06
C PRO A 792 36.35 -31.60 -56.31
N ALA A 793 36.08 -31.85 -55.04
CA ALA A 793 35.26 -30.96 -54.27
C ALA A 793 36.00 -29.66 -53.88
N ILE A 794 37.28 -29.78 -53.52
CA ILE A 794 38.18 -28.65 -53.24
C ILE A 794 38.33 -27.79 -54.48
N GLU A 795 38.63 -28.43 -55.67
CA GLU A 795 38.72 -27.68 -56.93
C GLU A 795 37.47 -26.93 -57.28
N LYS A 796 36.30 -27.49 -57.07
CA LYS A 796 35.02 -26.82 -57.26
C LYS A 796 34.83 -25.66 -56.27
N ILE A 797 35.25 -25.83 -55.00
CA ILE A 797 35.21 -24.75 -53.99
C ILE A 797 36.11 -23.60 -54.47
N VAL A 798 37.36 -23.87 -54.83
CA VAL A 798 38.33 -22.87 -55.26
C VAL A 798 37.78 -22.11 -56.50
N ALA A 799 37.32 -22.85 -57.50
CA ALA A 799 36.77 -22.25 -58.71
C ALA A 799 35.58 -21.39 -58.43
N LYS A 800 34.71 -21.81 -57.51
CA LYS A 800 33.53 -21.04 -57.07
C LYS A 800 33.93 -19.77 -56.35
N LEU A 801 34.89 -19.84 -55.42
CA LEU A 801 35.36 -18.69 -54.66
C LEU A 801 36.12 -17.68 -55.57
N GLN A 802 36.87 -18.17 -56.49
CA GLN A 802 37.56 -17.31 -57.45
C GLN A 802 36.55 -16.58 -58.34
N LYS A 803 35.49 -17.27 -58.78
CA LYS A 803 34.43 -16.68 -59.60
C LYS A 803 33.59 -15.65 -58.88
N ASP A 804 33.17 -15.99 -57.64
CA ASP A 804 32.19 -15.18 -56.92
C ASP A 804 32.81 -14.03 -56.11
N PHE A 805 34.06 -14.19 -55.64
CA PHE A 805 34.74 -13.27 -54.71
C PHE A 805 36.12 -12.83 -55.19
N ASN A 806 36.50 -13.16 -56.40
CA ASN A 806 37.87 -12.91 -56.94
C ASN A 806 38.96 -13.43 -55.97
N ALA A 807 38.65 -14.54 -55.29
CA ALA A 807 39.52 -15.11 -54.26
C ALA A 807 40.69 -15.87 -54.89
N ASN A 808 41.90 -15.61 -54.41
CA ASN A 808 43.13 -16.29 -54.89
C ASN A 808 43.67 -17.20 -53.79
N LEU A 809 44.16 -18.40 -54.16
CA LEU A 809 44.86 -19.27 -53.23
C LEU A 809 46.12 -18.57 -52.73
N ARG A 810 46.34 -18.60 -51.41
CA ARG A 810 47.57 -18.20 -50.82
C ARG A 810 48.50 -19.45 -50.79
N GLY A 811 49.49 -19.43 -51.58
CA GLY A 811 50.47 -20.49 -51.63
C GLY A 811 51.35 -20.56 -50.39
#